data_aa607328a5b8ea9ea36a1bba61e63d5b
#
_entry.id   aa607328a5b8ea9ea36a1bba61e63d5b
#
_cell.length_a   1.000
_cell.length_b   1.000
_cell.length_c   1.000
_cell.angle_alpha   90.00
_cell.angle_beta   90.00
_cell.angle_gamma   90.00
#
_symmetry.space_group_name_H-M   'P 1'
#
loop_
_entity.id
_entity.type
_entity.pdbx_description
1 polymer ?
#
loop_
_entity_poly.entity_id
_entity_poly.type
_entity_poly.pdbx_seq_one_letter_code
_entity_poly.pdbx_strand_id
1 'polypeptide(L)'
;MRAEQVIATHGNTDFDAFAAMLAARLLYPDAVVAVGSLNRNVRDFYRLHTDQLGTIAETGNLELDAIRRLVVIEAATASRLGELEAVALDPAVEKALFDHHGEIGVPEWVREEAAVFSADGALTTTLVGILAEREILPTALEATTFALGIHEDTGSLTYPSTTQRDADALAWCLRHGARQDLIAAYLHTPLAAAERDLLHGLMDALESVDADGEELLLAAVRWPEYVEGVSNLAHKIVDLTDARALVVLVEMDGRVYAVARSRTDAVDASVLAAALGGGGHAQAASAIARLGLEEARAVVLGALGQAQRESRRARDVMSTPPRAVAPGDTVRDAMMLCQRHGQSGVFVVEGMRVVGCVSREDLDKAVGHDLAHAPVRGIMSSRVAMASEDAPLAELQRLVTSAEDGRVAVLRDDALVGVVSRSDLLRALEGVEPAPTLEGMSLATELHALEQLQPIVEAVATLGDRAEGVYVVGGTLRDILQGEENFDIDIAVEGDAIAFARSLASALGGRFTPHAKFGTAIVSYGEGERLDVVTTRTEFYDSPGALPTVERAALREDLRRRDFTINAMAASLKPADFGLLVDPYDGRTDLAAGVLRVLHNLSFIDDPTRILRGIRYEARYGFRFDEHTTRLARGCIEMGLVGDLSSVRLRDELVQLLEDPGAPGGIQRLGELGVDRAIHSHLRGDFEAATLFERARTLRDDLEVDVPVWRLGVAALARCMNSDEAFDWLERLKVRRRDVDRIVGAITVAPRIVERLREEELDPAQVVALADPFAPDAPLLALATEEHQALRDYFVRLRSVELEIDGADLVEMGLPESPRIGEVLAELRRRKLNGEFEGRESELAAARELVAATALS
;
A
#
# COMPACT_ATOMS: atom_id res chain seq x y z
N MET A 1 -47.24 -5.93 35.36
CA MET A 1 -46.13 -6.77 35.93
C MET A 1 -45.07 -5.89 36.49
N ARG A 2 -44.62 -6.13 37.72
CA ARG A 2 -43.54 -5.33 38.35
C ARG A 2 -42.19 -6.00 38.03
N ALA A 3 -41.29 -5.25 37.37
CA ALA A 3 -39.94 -5.68 37.05
C ALA A 3 -38.96 -4.52 37.32
N GLU A 4 -37.84 -4.81 37.99
CA GLU A 4 -36.80 -3.82 38.25
C GLU A 4 -35.76 -3.75 37.13
N GLN A 5 -35.56 -4.84 36.39
CA GLN A 5 -34.67 -4.91 35.23
C GLN A 5 -35.45 -5.42 34.03
N VAL A 6 -35.31 -4.75 32.90
CA VAL A 6 -36.03 -5.08 31.66
C VAL A 6 -35.06 -5.10 30.47
N ILE A 7 -35.16 -6.14 29.63
CA ILE A 7 -34.52 -6.20 28.34
C ILE A 7 -35.59 -5.92 27.30
N ALA A 8 -35.35 -4.95 26.43
CA ALA A 8 -36.31 -4.53 25.42
C ALA A 8 -35.64 -4.21 24.08
N THR A 9 -36.43 -4.26 23.01
CA THR A 9 -36.02 -3.89 21.66
C THR A 9 -37.08 -3.07 20.96
N HIS A 10 -36.91 -2.76 19.68
CA HIS A 10 -37.90 -2.08 18.84
C HIS A 10 -39.18 -2.89 18.59
N GLY A 11 -40.23 -2.23 18.10
CA GLY A 11 -41.42 -2.90 17.63
C GLY A 11 -41.18 -3.77 16.39
N ASN A 12 -41.99 -4.83 16.19
CA ASN A 12 -41.84 -5.81 15.11
C ASN A 12 -40.49 -6.57 15.15
N THR A 13 -40.21 -7.11 16.34
CA THR A 13 -38.98 -7.83 16.65
C THR A 13 -38.74 -9.01 15.71
N ASP A 14 -37.62 -9.05 15.01
CA ASP A 14 -37.13 -10.12 14.14
C ASP A 14 -36.29 -11.16 14.89
N PHE A 15 -35.69 -12.13 14.17
CA PHE A 15 -34.87 -13.15 14.83
C PHE A 15 -33.58 -12.66 15.40
N ASP A 16 -32.89 -11.63 14.82
CA ASP A 16 -31.65 -11.13 15.39
C ASP A 16 -31.92 -10.38 16.71
N ALA A 17 -32.84 -9.42 16.70
CA ALA A 17 -33.27 -8.75 17.91
C ALA A 17 -33.77 -9.72 18.98
N PHE A 18 -34.57 -10.72 18.60
CA PHE A 18 -35.13 -11.73 19.51
C PHE A 18 -34.03 -12.62 20.12
N ALA A 19 -33.11 -13.12 19.32
CA ALA A 19 -31.99 -13.95 19.74
C ALA A 19 -31.03 -13.15 20.65
N ALA A 20 -30.73 -11.92 20.26
CA ALA A 20 -29.92 -10.98 21.05
C ALA A 20 -30.57 -10.70 22.43
N MET A 21 -31.89 -10.52 22.51
CA MET A 21 -32.59 -10.38 23.79
C MET A 21 -32.44 -11.64 24.67
N LEU A 22 -32.56 -12.84 24.10
CA LEU A 22 -32.35 -14.10 24.84
C LEU A 22 -30.88 -14.27 25.28
N ALA A 23 -29.92 -13.89 24.44
CA ALA A 23 -28.49 -13.88 24.79
C ALA A 23 -28.22 -12.85 25.92
N ALA A 24 -28.81 -11.66 25.83
CA ALA A 24 -28.71 -10.65 26.88
C ALA A 24 -29.33 -11.12 28.21
N ARG A 25 -30.42 -11.91 28.18
CA ARG A 25 -31.02 -12.52 29.39
C ARG A 25 -30.03 -13.46 30.10
N LEU A 26 -29.15 -14.15 29.39
CA LEU A 26 -28.12 -14.97 30.01
C LEU A 26 -27.05 -14.10 30.69
N LEU A 27 -26.83 -12.87 30.23
CA LEU A 27 -25.94 -11.90 30.85
C LEU A 27 -26.61 -11.15 32.03
N TYR A 28 -27.92 -10.97 31.96
CA TYR A 28 -28.74 -10.27 32.98
C TYR A 28 -29.87 -11.20 33.45
N PRO A 29 -29.57 -12.23 34.29
CA PRO A 29 -30.51 -13.28 34.63
C PRO A 29 -31.74 -12.81 35.45
N ASP A 30 -31.64 -11.65 36.09
CA ASP A 30 -32.74 -11.06 36.86
C ASP A 30 -33.65 -10.14 36.00
N ALA A 31 -33.31 -9.95 34.71
CA ALA A 31 -34.06 -9.07 33.84
C ALA A 31 -35.22 -9.81 33.16
N VAL A 32 -36.35 -9.12 33.06
CA VAL A 32 -37.51 -9.56 32.30
C VAL A 32 -37.36 -9.16 30.83
N VAL A 33 -37.47 -10.12 29.92
CA VAL A 33 -37.53 -9.86 28.48
C VAL A 33 -38.92 -9.34 28.13
N ALA A 34 -39.00 -8.15 27.53
CA ALA A 34 -40.25 -7.51 27.15
C ALA A 34 -40.23 -7.05 25.69
N VAL A 35 -41.32 -7.34 24.97
CA VAL A 35 -41.48 -6.98 23.55
C VAL A 35 -42.73 -6.15 23.31
N GLY A 36 -42.67 -5.21 22.38
CA GLY A 36 -43.87 -4.50 21.90
C GLY A 36 -44.66 -5.37 20.93
N SER A 37 -44.01 -5.98 19.97
CA SER A 37 -44.57 -6.94 19.02
C SER A 37 -43.49 -7.83 18.42
N LEU A 38 -43.85 -9.05 18.09
CA LEU A 38 -42.98 -9.99 17.37
C LEU A 38 -43.42 -10.10 15.90
N ASN A 39 -42.46 -10.17 14.99
CA ASN A 39 -42.81 -10.54 13.62
C ASN A 39 -43.41 -11.95 13.56
N ARG A 40 -44.03 -12.32 12.45
CA ARG A 40 -44.78 -13.55 12.34
C ARG A 40 -43.91 -14.78 12.61
N ASN A 41 -42.74 -14.85 11.99
CA ASN A 41 -41.85 -16.03 12.07
C ASN A 41 -41.34 -16.24 13.51
N VAL A 42 -40.94 -15.17 14.17
CA VAL A 42 -40.51 -15.19 15.58
C VAL A 42 -41.65 -15.54 16.50
N ARG A 43 -42.84 -14.97 16.28
CA ARG A 43 -44.08 -15.27 17.06
C ARG A 43 -44.48 -16.73 16.98
N ASP A 44 -44.42 -17.30 15.76
CA ASP A 44 -44.77 -18.70 15.54
C ASP A 44 -43.75 -19.64 16.17
N PHE A 45 -42.44 -19.31 16.02
CA PHE A 45 -41.35 -20.01 16.69
C PHE A 45 -41.51 -19.96 18.23
N TYR A 46 -41.67 -18.76 18.80
CA TYR A 46 -41.81 -18.60 20.24
C TYR A 46 -42.99 -19.33 20.83
N ARG A 47 -44.15 -19.28 20.17
CA ARG A 47 -45.37 -19.99 20.62
C ARG A 47 -45.16 -21.50 20.74
N LEU A 48 -44.42 -22.10 19.85
CA LEU A 48 -44.09 -23.52 19.86
C LEU A 48 -43.05 -23.91 20.92
N HIS A 49 -42.23 -22.96 21.36
CA HIS A 49 -41.09 -23.21 22.22
C HIS A 49 -41.12 -22.42 23.55
N THR A 50 -42.28 -21.86 23.93
CA THR A 50 -42.46 -21.04 25.15
C THR A 50 -41.98 -21.74 26.42
N ASP A 51 -42.29 -23.04 26.54
CA ASP A 51 -41.92 -23.84 27.72
C ASP A 51 -40.39 -23.91 27.95
N GLN A 52 -39.59 -23.82 26.89
CA GLN A 52 -38.14 -23.92 26.94
C GLN A 52 -37.43 -22.54 26.91
N LEU A 53 -38.00 -21.58 26.20
CA LEU A 53 -37.45 -20.24 26.10
C LEU A 53 -37.87 -19.31 27.25
N GLY A 54 -38.85 -19.74 28.05
CA GLY A 54 -39.39 -18.95 29.14
C GLY A 54 -40.42 -17.92 28.72
N THR A 55 -41.03 -17.24 29.68
CA THR A 55 -42.09 -16.24 29.45
C THR A 55 -41.49 -14.91 29.07
N ILE A 56 -41.99 -14.27 28.01
CA ILE A 56 -41.71 -12.93 27.57
C ILE A 56 -42.91 -12.07 27.89
N ALA A 57 -42.69 -10.87 28.46
CA ALA A 57 -43.73 -9.92 28.79
C ALA A 57 -44.06 -9.03 27.58
N GLU A 58 -45.31 -8.53 27.53
CA GLU A 58 -45.62 -7.42 26.64
C GLU A 58 -45.26 -6.10 27.34
N THR A 59 -44.67 -5.14 26.62
CA THR A 59 -44.28 -3.84 27.19
C THR A 59 -45.45 -3.12 27.84
N GLY A 60 -46.67 -3.17 27.26
CA GLY A 60 -47.87 -2.56 27.82
C GLY A 60 -48.31 -3.12 29.18
N ASN A 61 -47.82 -4.31 29.56
CA ASN A 61 -48.18 -4.94 30.84
C ASN A 61 -47.15 -4.64 31.96
N LEU A 62 -46.10 -3.82 31.70
CA LEU A 62 -45.09 -3.46 32.67
C LEU A 62 -45.49 -2.25 33.54
N GLU A 63 -45.12 -2.29 34.79
CA GLU A 63 -45.15 -1.10 35.69
C GLU A 63 -43.93 -0.27 35.46
N LEU A 64 -43.98 0.76 34.59
CA LEU A 64 -42.85 1.54 34.13
C LEU A 64 -42.07 2.21 35.25
N ASP A 65 -42.78 2.70 36.28
CA ASP A 65 -42.15 3.36 37.46
C ASP A 65 -41.31 2.41 38.33
N ALA A 66 -41.50 1.09 38.16
CA ALA A 66 -40.72 0.09 38.89
C ALA A 66 -39.35 -0.22 38.27
N ILE A 67 -39.13 0.17 37.00
CA ILE A 67 -37.93 -0.15 36.26
C ILE A 67 -36.77 0.69 36.77
N ARG A 68 -35.64 0.03 37.09
CA ARG A 68 -34.39 0.64 37.58
C ARG A 68 -33.24 0.43 36.62
N ARG A 69 -33.31 -0.63 35.79
CA ARG A 69 -32.35 -0.91 34.71
C ARG A 69 -33.07 -1.28 33.44
N LEU A 70 -32.67 -0.68 32.33
CA LEU A 70 -33.17 -0.97 30.98
C LEU A 70 -31.99 -1.39 30.10
N VAL A 71 -32.05 -2.65 29.62
CA VAL A 71 -31.09 -3.19 28.63
C VAL A 71 -31.77 -3.11 27.26
N VAL A 72 -31.21 -2.32 26.39
CA VAL A 72 -31.76 -2.03 25.07
C VAL A 72 -31.00 -2.78 24.00
N ILE A 73 -31.70 -3.44 23.11
CA ILE A 73 -31.22 -4.27 21.99
C ILE A 73 -31.68 -3.63 20.67
N GLU A 74 -30.77 -3.27 19.79
CA GLU A 74 -31.03 -2.72 18.43
C GLU A 74 -31.97 -1.52 18.35
N ALA A 75 -31.93 -0.67 19.34
CA ALA A 75 -32.78 0.50 19.37
C ALA A 75 -32.07 1.74 19.93
N ALA A 76 -31.01 2.20 19.25
CA ALA A 76 -30.28 3.42 19.61
C ALA A 76 -31.14 4.67 19.64
N THR A 77 -32.26 4.72 18.91
CA THR A 77 -33.25 5.81 18.96
C THR A 77 -34.36 5.49 19.95
N ALA A 78 -34.47 6.29 21.01
CA ALA A 78 -35.42 6.06 22.12
C ALA A 78 -36.89 5.92 21.66
N SER A 79 -37.35 6.69 20.66
CA SER A 79 -38.70 6.59 20.10
C SER A 79 -39.04 5.22 19.48
N ARG A 80 -38.04 4.43 19.09
CA ARG A 80 -38.25 3.04 18.59
C ARG A 80 -38.68 2.07 19.69
N LEU A 81 -38.50 2.45 20.97
CA LEU A 81 -38.87 1.63 22.13
C LEU A 81 -40.37 1.77 22.52
N GLY A 82 -41.11 2.61 21.81
CA GLY A 82 -42.57 2.78 22.04
C GLY A 82 -42.91 3.18 23.47
N GLU A 83 -43.65 2.39 24.21
CA GLU A 83 -44.07 2.70 25.58
C GLU A 83 -42.91 2.85 26.58
N LEU A 84 -41.73 2.28 26.29
CA LEU A 84 -40.53 2.40 27.11
C LEU A 84 -39.67 3.64 26.79
N GLU A 85 -40.08 4.50 25.83
CA GLU A 85 -39.37 5.72 25.49
C GLU A 85 -39.12 6.61 26.71
N ALA A 86 -40.14 6.85 27.51
CA ALA A 86 -40.04 7.66 28.71
C ALA A 86 -39.05 7.07 29.75
N VAL A 87 -39.00 5.74 29.89
CA VAL A 87 -38.04 5.02 30.74
C VAL A 87 -36.62 5.14 30.21
N ALA A 88 -36.44 5.06 28.92
CA ALA A 88 -35.12 5.24 28.27
C ALA A 88 -34.56 6.65 28.47
N LEU A 89 -35.42 7.67 28.48
CA LEU A 89 -35.05 9.06 28.65
C LEU A 89 -34.94 9.48 30.14
N ASP A 90 -35.40 8.66 31.08
CA ASP A 90 -35.30 8.98 32.53
C ASP A 90 -33.84 8.79 33.03
N PRO A 91 -33.15 9.85 33.50
CA PRO A 91 -31.79 9.77 33.98
C PRO A 91 -31.62 8.93 35.27
N ALA A 92 -32.70 8.62 35.98
CA ALA A 92 -32.66 7.80 37.20
C ALA A 92 -32.57 6.29 36.88
N VAL A 93 -32.89 5.88 35.65
CA VAL A 93 -32.83 4.50 35.22
C VAL A 93 -31.44 4.20 34.67
N GLU A 94 -30.79 3.10 35.10
CA GLU A 94 -29.55 2.61 34.56
C GLU A 94 -29.80 2.00 33.18
N LYS A 95 -28.93 2.28 32.18
CA LYS A 95 -29.10 1.81 30.81
C LYS A 95 -27.90 1.02 30.37
N ALA A 96 -28.12 -0.04 29.57
CA ALA A 96 -27.14 -0.71 28.75
C ALA A 96 -27.71 -0.77 27.32
N LEU A 97 -26.91 -0.46 26.32
CA LEU A 97 -27.28 -0.50 24.91
C LEU A 97 -26.35 -1.44 24.16
N PHE A 98 -26.96 -2.32 23.36
CA PHE A 98 -26.24 -3.17 22.39
C PHE A 98 -26.81 -2.91 21.01
N ASP A 99 -25.96 -2.50 20.06
CA ASP A 99 -26.39 -2.20 18.69
C ASP A 99 -25.23 -2.51 17.71
N HIS A 100 -25.55 -2.85 16.46
CA HIS A 100 -24.57 -3.09 15.40
C HIS A 100 -24.73 -2.14 14.21
N HIS A 101 -25.65 -1.18 14.28
CA HIS A 101 -25.83 -0.14 13.26
C HIS A 101 -24.79 0.97 13.45
N GLY A 102 -23.63 0.85 12.76
CA GLY A 102 -22.43 1.68 12.97
C GLY A 102 -22.53 3.17 12.61
N GLU A 103 -23.61 3.65 11.98
CA GLU A 103 -23.78 5.05 11.59
C GLU A 103 -24.40 5.93 12.70
N ILE A 104 -24.94 5.33 13.75
CA ILE A 104 -25.57 6.02 14.86
C ILE A 104 -24.58 6.02 16.02
N GLY A 105 -23.93 7.16 16.27
CA GLY A 105 -23.07 7.30 17.46
C GLY A 105 -23.83 7.03 18.77
N VAL A 106 -23.11 6.92 19.91
CA VAL A 106 -23.72 6.70 21.22
C VAL A 106 -24.77 7.79 21.50
N PRO A 107 -26.05 7.43 21.71
CA PRO A 107 -27.10 8.41 21.94
C PRO A 107 -26.93 9.11 23.31
N GLU A 108 -27.31 10.39 23.40
CA GLU A 108 -27.15 11.22 24.61
C GLU A 108 -27.80 10.64 25.87
N TRP A 109 -28.80 9.74 25.71
CA TRP A 109 -29.53 9.14 26.83
C TRP A 109 -28.83 7.89 27.39
N VAL A 110 -27.71 7.43 26.82
CA VAL A 110 -26.87 6.30 27.29
C VAL A 110 -25.45 6.78 27.56
N ARG A 111 -24.84 6.30 28.62
CA ARG A 111 -23.42 6.59 28.90
C ARG A 111 -22.55 5.77 27.94
N GLU A 112 -21.44 6.34 27.48
CA GLU A 112 -20.52 5.71 26.54
C GLU A 112 -20.04 4.34 27.02
N GLU A 113 -19.73 4.21 28.32
CA GLU A 113 -19.27 2.94 28.93
C GLU A 113 -20.36 1.87 29.02
N ALA A 114 -21.63 2.24 28.85
CA ALA A 114 -22.78 1.35 28.89
C ALA A 114 -23.32 1.01 27.51
N ALA A 115 -22.69 1.46 26.43
CA ALA A 115 -23.04 1.19 25.06
C ALA A 115 -22.00 0.28 24.40
N VAL A 116 -22.48 -0.76 23.74
CA VAL A 116 -21.67 -1.68 22.94
C VAL A 116 -22.14 -1.59 21.51
N PHE A 117 -21.29 -1.01 20.65
CA PHE A 117 -21.48 -0.99 19.20
C PHE A 117 -20.50 -1.94 18.54
N SER A 118 -20.95 -2.69 17.58
CA SER A 118 -20.09 -3.59 16.82
C SER A 118 -20.29 -3.40 15.32
N ALA A 119 -19.35 -3.88 14.54
CA ALA A 119 -19.43 -3.96 13.07
C ALA A 119 -19.73 -5.39 12.62
N ASP A 120 -20.23 -6.25 13.51
CA ASP A 120 -20.63 -7.63 13.20
C ASP A 120 -21.87 -7.62 12.30
N GLY A 121 -22.02 -8.64 11.46
CA GLY A 121 -23.16 -8.76 10.54
C GLY A 121 -24.53 -8.96 11.23
N ALA A 122 -24.50 -9.44 12.50
CA ALA A 122 -25.67 -9.60 13.37
C ALA A 122 -25.33 -9.18 14.80
N LEU A 123 -26.24 -8.57 15.54
CA LEU A 123 -26.01 -8.24 16.95
C LEU A 123 -25.90 -9.49 17.81
N THR A 124 -26.62 -10.54 17.48
CA THR A 124 -26.49 -11.85 18.13
C THR A 124 -25.06 -12.36 18.13
N THR A 125 -24.27 -12.13 17.07
CA THR A 125 -22.85 -12.47 16.99
C THR A 125 -22.05 -11.84 18.13
N THR A 126 -22.25 -10.55 18.35
CA THR A 126 -21.58 -9.81 19.44
C THR A 126 -21.89 -10.39 20.80
N LEU A 127 -23.17 -10.66 21.07
CA LEU A 127 -23.60 -11.24 22.35
C LEU A 127 -23.15 -12.67 22.55
N VAL A 128 -23.16 -13.49 21.50
CA VAL A 128 -22.58 -14.84 21.52
C VAL A 128 -21.10 -14.79 21.84
N GLY A 129 -20.35 -13.84 21.29
CA GLY A 129 -18.93 -13.60 21.62
C GLY A 129 -18.75 -13.33 23.10
N ILE A 130 -19.56 -12.44 23.69
CA ILE A 130 -19.52 -12.12 25.14
C ILE A 130 -19.87 -13.34 26.00
N LEU A 131 -20.87 -14.14 25.60
CA LEU A 131 -21.23 -15.39 26.29
C LEU A 131 -20.08 -16.39 26.25
N ALA A 132 -19.43 -16.56 25.11
CA ALA A 132 -18.29 -17.46 24.94
C ALA A 132 -17.09 -17.03 25.79
N GLU A 133 -16.75 -15.74 25.83
CA GLU A 133 -15.67 -15.19 26.67
C GLU A 133 -15.95 -15.38 28.17
N ARG A 134 -17.22 -15.32 28.58
CA ARG A 134 -17.64 -15.51 29.97
C ARG A 134 -17.92 -16.95 30.34
N GLU A 135 -17.74 -17.88 29.39
CA GLU A 135 -18.04 -19.31 29.58
C GLU A 135 -19.50 -19.60 29.98
N ILE A 136 -20.45 -18.73 29.55
CA ILE A 136 -21.88 -18.90 29.79
C ILE A 136 -22.45 -19.79 28.67
N LEU A 137 -23.00 -20.96 29.04
CA LEU A 137 -23.47 -21.95 28.07
C LEU A 137 -24.97 -21.81 27.83
N PRO A 138 -25.42 -21.78 26.57
CA PRO A 138 -26.84 -21.79 26.20
C PRO A 138 -27.40 -23.21 26.26
N THR A 139 -28.72 -23.32 26.34
CA THR A 139 -29.41 -24.55 25.99
C THR A 139 -29.34 -24.78 24.46
N ALA A 140 -29.61 -26.00 23.99
CA ALA A 140 -29.62 -26.30 22.56
C ALA A 140 -30.65 -25.47 21.77
N LEU A 141 -31.76 -25.11 22.40
CA LEU A 141 -32.80 -24.29 21.77
C LEU A 141 -32.39 -22.80 21.74
N GLU A 142 -31.78 -22.28 22.78
CA GLU A 142 -31.19 -20.94 22.75
C GLU A 142 -30.10 -20.84 21.70
N ALA A 143 -29.18 -21.82 21.62
CA ALA A 143 -28.14 -21.87 20.57
C ALA A 143 -28.76 -21.93 19.16
N THR A 144 -29.94 -22.63 19.01
CA THR A 144 -30.69 -22.65 17.74
C THR A 144 -31.27 -21.27 17.41
N THR A 145 -31.82 -20.60 18.43
CA THR A 145 -32.37 -19.25 18.25
C THR A 145 -31.26 -18.24 17.91
N PHE A 146 -30.07 -18.32 18.54
CA PHE A 146 -28.92 -17.48 18.21
C PHE A 146 -28.46 -17.70 16.77
N ALA A 147 -28.42 -18.98 16.33
CA ALA A 147 -28.07 -19.28 14.95
C ALA A 147 -29.12 -18.72 13.95
N LEU A 148 -30.41 -18.74 14.29
CA LEU A 148 -31.47 -18.13 13.46
C LEU A 148 -31.27 -16.62 13.30
N GLY A 149 -30.96 -15.88 14.39
CA GLY A 149 -30.68 -14.44 14.33
C GLY A 149 -29.49 -14.16 13.42
N ILE A 150 -28.35 -14.86 13.63
CA ILE A 150 -27.16 -14.67 12.80
C ILE A 150 -27.44 -14.98 11.31
N HIS A 151 -28.20 -16.05 11.02
CA HIS A 151 -28.56 -16.36 9.65
C HIS A 151 -29.45 -15.31 9.00
N GLU A 152 -30.41 -14.74 9.74
CA GLU A 152 -31.36 -13.76 9.20
C GLU A 152 -30.60 -12.49 8.76
N ASP A 153 -29.76 -11.90 9.62
CA ASP A 153 -29.11 -10.63 9.37
C ASP A 153 -27.86 -10.72 8.47
N THR A 154 -27.24 -11.91 8.40
CA THR A 154 -26.14 -12.16 7.49
C THR A 154 -26.56 -12.75 6.14
N GLY A 155 -27.87 -12.98 5.93
CA GLY A 155 -28.37 -13.72 4.77
C GLY A 155 -27.69 -15.09 4.65
N SER A 156 -27.54 -15.80 5.76
CA SER A 156 -26.81 -17.07 5.83
C SER A 156 -25.33 -16.92 5.39
N LEU A 157 -24.66 -15.88 5.83
CA LEU A 157 -23.26 -15.50 5.55
C LEU A 157 -23.02 -15.06 4.09
N THR A 158 -24.06 -14.58 3.40
CA THR A 158 -23.91 -14.12 1.99
C THR A 158 -23.96 -12.61 1.83
N TYR A 159 -24.35 -11.86 2.86
CA TYR A 159 -24.40 -10.39 2.78
C TYR A 159 -23.01 -9.75 2.92
N PRO A 160 -22.78 -8.59 2.28
CA PRO A 160 -21.50 -7.89 2.37
C PRO A 160 -21.10 -7.44 3.78
N SER A 161 -22.07 -7.27 4.69
CA SER A 161 -21.86 -6.94 6.12
C SER A 161 -21.34 -8.12 6.94
N THR A 162 -21.30 -9.33 6.39
CA THR A 162 -20.85 -10.54 7.11
C THR A 162 -19.37 -10.46 7.46
N THR A 163 -19.05 -10.81 8.69
CA THR A 163 -17.69 -10.84 9.22
C THR A 163 -17.23 -12.26 9.56
N GLN A 164 -15.94 -12.45 9.80
CA GLN A 164 -15.42 -13.73 10.32
C GLN A 164 -16.08 -14.10 11.65
N ARG A 165 -16.40 -13.11 12.50
CA ARG A 165 -17.00 -13.35 13.82
C ARG A 165 -18.39 -13.96 13.73
N ASP A 166 -19.17 -13.65 12.68
CA ASP A 166 -20.47 -14.26 12.44
C ASP A 166 -20.35 -15.76 12.15
N ALA A 167 -19.36 -16.16 11.36
CA ALA A 167 -19.07 -17.56 11.11
C ALA A 167 -18.61 -18.31 12.37
N ASP A 168 -17.73 -17.68 13.18
CA ASP A 168 -17.26 -18.25 14.45
C ASP A 168 -18.39 -18.39 15.47
N ALA A 169 -19.31 -17.43 15.55
CA ALA A 169 -20.51 -17.47 16.39
C ALA A 169 -21.47 -18.59 15.96
N LEU A 170 -21.72 -18.78 14.66
CA LEU A 170 -22.47 -19.93 14.16
C LEU A 170 -21.81 -21.26 14.51
N ALA A 171 -20.50 -21.38 14.33
CA ALA A 171 -19.75 -22.58 14.73
C ALA A 171 -19.84 -22.84 16.23
N TRP A 172 -19.89 -21.79 17.05
CA TRP A 172 -20.11 -21.89 18.49
C TRP A 172 -21.53 -22.39 18.80
N CYS A 173 -22.58 -21.84 18.16
CA CYS A 173 -23.95 -22.29 18.30
C CYS A 173 -24.09 -23.80 17.96
N LEU A 174 -23.48 -24.25 16.85
CA LEU A 174 -23.48 -25.66 16.45
C LEU A 174 -22.81 -26.57 17.47
N ARG A 175 -21.69 -26.16 18.06
CA ARG A 175 -21.01 -26.89 19.14
C ARG A 175 -21.90 -27.04 20.37
N HIS A 176 -22.81 -26.11 20.61
CA HIS A 176 -23.75 -26.12 21.75
C HIS A 176 -25.14 -26.71 21.39
N GLY A 177 -25.21 -27.40 20.26
CA GLY A 177 -26.38 -28.21 19.92
C GLY A 177 -27.47 -27.47 19.15
N ALA A 178 -27.13 -26.38 18.43
CA ALA A 178 -28.08 -25.74 17.50
C ALA A 178 -28.59 -26.72 16.47
N ARG A 179 -29.89 -26.72 16.27
CA ARG A 179 -30.64 -27.72 15.47
C ARG A 179 -30.85 -27.19 14.04
N GLN A 180 -30.11 -27.78 13.09
CA GLN A 180 -30.17 -27.41 11.67
C GLN A 180 -31.55 -27.63 11.03
N ASP A 181 -32.28 -28.62 11.48
CA ASP A 181 -33.64 -28.89 10.98
C ASP A 181 -34.61 -27.75 11.33
N LEU A 182 -34.53 -27.22 12.53
CA LEU A 182 -35.30 -26.05 12.93
C LEU A 182 -34.83 -24.78 12.21
N ILE A 183 -33.53 -24.57 12.10
CA ILE A 183 -32.96 -23.42 11.38
C ILE A 183 -33.50 -23.40 9.94
N ALA A 184 -33.38 -24.49 9.21
CA ALA A 184 -33.86 -24.59 7.83
C ALA A 184 -35.40 -24.38 7.72
N ALA A 185 -36.17 -24.85 8.69
CA ALA A 185 -37.62 -24.69 8.68
C ALA A 185 -38.10 -23.23 8.82
N TYR A 186 -37.35 -22.41 9.58
CA TYR A 186 -37.73 -21.02 9.83
C TYR A 186 -37.04 -20.02 8.88
N LEU A 187 -35.87 -20.34 8.34
CA LEU A 187 -35.20 -19.53 7.29
C LEU A 187 -35.95 -19.62 5.94
N HIS A 188 -36.48 -20.78 5.62
CA HIS A 188 -37.18 -21.03 4.36
C HIS A 188 -38.67 -21.26 4.56
N THR A 189 -39.32 -20.40 5.35
CA THR A 189 -40.76 -20.52 5.61
C THR A 189 -41.58 -20.45 4.30
N PRO A 190 -42.38 -21.46 3.96
CA PRO A 190 -43.22 -21.40 2.77
C PRO A 190 -44.20 -20.23 2.85
N LEU A 191 -44.43 -19.56 1.72
CA LEU A 191 -45.44 -18.52 1.64
C LEU A 191 -46.84 -19.04 2.01
N ALA A 192 -47.59 -18.27 2.79
CA ALA A 192 -49.01 -18.54 3.02
C ALA A 192 -49.85 -18.43 1.71
N ALA A 193 -51.02 -18.97 1.67
CA ALA A 193 -51.87 -18.89 0.47
C ALA A 193 -52.08 -17.43 0.02
N ALA A 194 -52.43 -16.51 0.94
CA ALA A 194 -52.63 -15.11 0.63
C ALA A 194 -51.34 -14.41 0.12
N GLU A 195 -50.19 -14.78 0.67
CA GLU A 195 -48.88 -14.25 0.21
C GLU A 195 -48.54 -14.77 -1.21
N ARG A 196 -48.85 -16.04 -1.51
CA ARG A 196 -48.65 -16.59 -2.86
C ARG A 196 -49.54 -15.90 -3.89
N ASP A 197 -50.82 -15.70 -3.53
CA ASP A 197 -51.79 -15.05 -4.41
C ASP A 197 -51.38 -13.59 -4.68
N LEU A 198 -50.92 -12.85 -3.65
CA LEU A 198 -50.39 -11.50 -3.81
C LEU A 198 -49.13 -11.51 -4.65
N LEU A 199 -48.19 -12.46 -4.44
CA LEU A 199 -47.00 -12.60 -5.26
C LEU A 199 -47.32 -12.77 -6.74
N HIS A 200 -48.29 -13.66 -7.07
CA HIS A 200 -48.74 -13.81 -8.44
C HIS A 200 -49.32 -12.51 -9.01
N GLY A 201 -50.15 -11.79 -8.24
CA GLY A 201 -50.70 -10.51 -8.67
C GLY A 201 -49.63 -9.45 -8.90
N LEU A 202 -48.57 -9.42 -8.08
CA LEU A 202 -47.44 -8.51 -8.26
C LEU A 202 -46.61 -8.87 -9.48
N MET A 203 -46.35 -10.19 -9.70
CA MET A 203 -45.62 -10.65 -10.88
C MET A 203 -46.34 -10.32 -12.19
N ASP A 204 -47.67 -10.46 -12.21
CA ASP A 204 -48.53 -10.14 -13.38
C ASP A 204 -48.58 -8.62 -13.65
N ALA A 205 -48.39 -7.79 -12.62
CA ALA A 205 -48.40 -6.32 -12.70
C ALA A 205 -47.03 -5.70 -12.89
N LEU A 206 -45.95 -6.49 -13.07
CA LEU A 206 -44.63 -5.96 -13.30
C LEU A 206 -44.55 -5.21 -14.64
N GLU A 207 -44.10 -3.97 -14.56
CA GLU A 207 -43.80 -3.13 -15.74
C GLU A 207 -42.35 -2.65 -15.65
N SER A 208 -41.69 -2.54 -16.79
CA SER A 208 -40.33 -1.98 -16.88
C SER A 208 -40.40 -0.46 -17.10
N VAL A 209 -39.69 0.28 -16.29
CA VAL A 209 -39.55 1.74 -16.36
C VAL A 209 -38.07 2.05 -16.59
N ASP A 210 -37.79 2.82 -17.64
CA ASP A 210 -36.42 3.27 -17.89
C ASP A 210 -36.02 4.37 -16.89
N ALA A 211 -34.95 4.12 -16.18
CA ALA A 211 -34.34 5.05 -15.24
C ALA A 211 -32.95 5.44 -15.73
N ASP A 212 -32.89 6.26 -16.79
CA ASP A 212 -31.66 6.76 -17.45
C ASP A 212 -30.67 5.64 -17.87
N GLY A 213 -31.25 4.63 -18.54
CA GLY A 213 -30.50 3.46 -19.04
C GLY A 213 -30.39 2.29 -18.07
N GLU A 214 -30.92 2.40 -16.85
CA GLU A 214 -31.12 1.31 -15.90
C GLU A 214 -32.58 0.89 -15.88
N GLU A 215 -32.84 -0.39 -15.83
CA GLU A 215 -34.17 -0.95 -15.76
C GLU A 215 -34.68 -0.98 -14.31
N LEU A 216 -35.73 -0.21 -14.00
CA LEU A 216 -36.51 -0.31 -12.77
C LEU A 216 -37.77 -1.15 -13.03
N LEU A 217 -37.96 -2.21 -12.28
CA LEU A 217 -39.23 -2.90 -12.29
C LEU A 217 -40.21 -2.23 -11.29
N LEU A 218 -41.42 -1.95 -11.72
CA LEU A 218 -42.49 -1.39 -10.91
C LEU A 218 -43.72 -2.35 -10.92
N ALA A 219 -44.19 -2.74 -9.74
CA ALA A 219 -45.44 -3.44 -9.61
C ALA A 219 -46.40 -2.63 -8.75
N ALA A 220 -47.60 -2.36 -9.25
CA ALA A 220 -48.65 -1.62 -8.54
C ALA A 220 -49.97 -2.40 -8.58
N VAL A 221 -50.43 -2.83 -7.41
CA VAL A 221 -51.64 -3.64 -7.30
C VAL A 221 -52.57 -3.14 -6.19
N ARG A 222 -53.89 -3.30 -6.40
CA ARG A 222 -54.92 -3.12 -5.39
C ARG A 222 -55.35 -4.47 -4.86
N TRP A 223 -55.22 -4.69 -3.54
CA TRP A 223 -55.49 -5.98 -2.90
C TRP A 223 -56.61 -5.89 -1.90
N PRO A 224 -57.61 -6.81 -1.91
CA PRO A 224 -58.85 -6.69 -1.13
C PRO A 224 -58.62 -6.87 0.37
N GLU A 225 -57.66 -7.65 0.79
CA GLU A 225 -57.39 -8.02 2.17
C GLU A 225 -55.97 -7.63 2.56
N TYR A 226 -55.76 -7.34 3.83
CA TYR A 226 -54.38 -7.08 4.33
C TYR A 226 -53.53 -8.35 4.29
N VAL A 227 -52.37 -8.27 3.64
CA VAL A 227 -51.37 -9.35 3.59
C VAL A 227 -50.09 -8.82 4.22
N GLU A 228 -49.64 -9.48 5.27
CA GLU A 228 -48.38 -9.20 5.93
C GLU A 228 -47.17 -9.61 5.06
N GLY A 229 -46.00 -8.93 5.18
CA GLY A 229 -44.76 -9.40 4.56
C GLY A 229 -44.55 -8.94 3.12
N VAL A 230 -45.11 -7.82 2.66
CA VAL A 230 -44.86 -7.24 1.31
C VAL A 230 -43.33 -7.07 1.05
N SER A 231 -42.55 -6.80 2.08
CA SER A 231 -41.09 -6.67 1.98
C SER A 231 -40.42 -7.98 1.56
N ASN A 232 -40.87 -9.11 2.12
CA ASN A 232 -40.39 -10.46 1.75
C ASN A 232 -40.81 -10.85 0.33
N LEU A 233 -42.01 -10.43 -0.09
CA LEU A 233 -42.46 -10.64 -1.47
C LEU A 233 -41.62 -9.84 -2.46
N ALA A 234 -41.32 -8.59 -2.14
CA ALA A 234 -40.41 -7.75 -2.96
C ALA A 234 -39.03 -8.40 -3.11
N HIS A 235 -38.46 -8.95 -2.02
CA HIS A 235 -37.19 -9.68 -2.10
C HIS A 235 -37.29 -10.91 -3.03
N LYS A 236 -38.33 -11.71 -2.90
CA LYS A 236 -38.55 -12.86 -3.79
C LYS A 236 -38.75 -12.47 -5.26
N ILE A 237 -39.38 -11.33 -5.54
CA ILE A 237 -39.52 -10.83 -6.92
C ILE A 237 -38.16 -10.48 -7.49
N VAL A 238 -37.32 -9.78 -6.71
CA VAL A 238 -35.94 -9.45 -7.13
C VAL A 238 -35.13 -10.71 -7.45
N ASP A 239 -35.25 -11.77 -6.63
CA ASP A 239 -34.55 -13.04 -6.86
C ASP A 239 -35.07 -13.82 -8.08
N LEU A 240 -36.37 -13.75 -8.33
CA LEU A 240 -36.99 -14.44 -9.46
C LEU A 240 -36.78 -13.75 -10.81
N THR A 241 -36.65 -12.43 -10.81
CA THR A 241 -36.55 -11.60 -12.02
C THR A 241 -35.13 -11.11 -12.33
N ASP A 242 -34.16 -11.31 -11.38
CA ASP A 242 -32.84 -10.72 -11.43
C ASP A 242 -32.85 -9.17 -11.61
N ALA A 243 -33.91 -8.54 -11.08
CA ALA A 243 -34.10 -7.09 -11.18
C ALA A 243 -32.99 -6.34 -10.45
N ARG A 244 -32.43 -5.33 -11.09
CA ARG A 244 -31.42 -4.43 -10.47
C ARG A 244 -32.07 -3.42 -9.54
N ALA A 245 -33.28 -2.97 -9.87
CA ALA A 245 -34.11 -2.13 -9.02
C ALA A 245 -35.57 -2.53 -9.12
N LEU A 246 -36.30 -2.51 -7.99
CA LEU A 246 -37.71 -2.86 -7.89
C LEU A 246 -38.46 -1.92 -6.96
N VAL A 247 -39.63 -1.47 -7.37
CA VAL A 247 -40.60 -0.83 -6.48
C VAL A 247 -41.92 -1.62 -6.53
N VAL A 248 -42.42 -1.98 -5.35
CA VAL A 248 -43.73 -2.65 -5.18
C VAL A 248 -44.64 -1.69 -4.44
N LEU A 249 -45.82 -1.45 -4.98
CA LEU A 249 -46.91 -0.66 -4.41
C LEU A 249 -48.14 -1.53 -4.24
N VAL A 250 -48.57 -1.75 -3.00
CA VAL A 250 -49.79 -2.55 -2.70
C VAL A 250 -50.76 -1.70 -1.94
N GLU A 251 -51.92 -1.42 -2.53
CA GLU A 251 -53.03 -0.75 -1.84
C GLU A 251 -53.86 -1.78 -1.06
N MET A 252 -53.85 -1.72 0.27
CA MET A 252 -54.60 -2.58 1.19
C MET A 252 -55.20 -1.72 2.31
N ASP A 253 -56.44 -1.97 2.72
CA ASP A 253 -57.13 -1.25 3.81
C ASP A 253 -57.07 0.29 3.70
N GLY A 254 -57.13 0.83 2.48
CA GLY A 254 -57.14 2.26 2.20
C GLY A 254 -55.76 2.94 2.41
N ARG A 255 -54.67 2.18 2.40
CA ARG A 255 -53.29 2.63 2.47
C ARG A 255 -52.46 1.94 1.39
N VAL A 256 -51.43 2.65 0.91
CA VAL A 256 -50.43 2.03 0.00
C VAL A 256 -49.20 1.64 0.81
N TYR A 257 -48.88 0.37 0.76
CA TYR A 257 -47.63 -0.19 1.29
C TYR A 257 -46.64 -0.22 0.14
N ALA A 258 -45.59 0.59 0.25
CA ALA A 258 -44.53 0.74 -0.73
C ALA A 258 -43.25 0.06 -0.23
N VAL A 259 -42.63 -0.73 -1.08
CA VAL A 259 -41.29 -1.32 -0.80
C VAL A 259 -40.43 -1.09 -2.02
N ALA A 260 -39.27 -0.45 -1.81
CA ALA A 260 -38.24 -0.24 -2.82
C ALA A 260 -37.01 -1.11 -2.49
N ARG A 261 -36.42 -1.73 -3.51
CA ARG A 261 -35.20 -2.52 -3.45
C ARG A 261 -34.28 -2.10 -4.59
N SER A 262 -32.98 -1.94 -4.31
CA SER A 262 -31.97 -1.64 -5.32
C SER A 262 -30.72 -2.49 -5.09
N ARG A 263 -30.22 -3.12 -6.15
CA ARG A 263 -28.95 -3.83 -6.22
C ARG A 263 -27.92 -3.01 -7.05
N THR A 264 -28.26 -1.75 -7.36
CA THR A 264 -27.43 -0.85 -8.15
C THR A 264 -27.24 0.47 -7.42
N ASP A 265 -26.11 1.10 -7.60
CA ASP A 265 -25.87 2.46 -7.08
C ASP A 265 -26.58 3.54 -7.91
N ALA A 266 -27.14 3.18 -9.07
CA ALA A 266 -27.83 4.11 -9.97
C ALA A 266 -29.22 4.55 -9.42
N VAL A 267 -29.88 3.74 -8.59
CA VAL A 267 -31.20 4.05 -8.03
C VAL A 267 -31.17 3.96 -6.51
N ASP A 268 -31.44 5.06 -5.84
CA ASP A 268 -31.52 5.13 -4.36
C ASP A 268 -32.95 4.84 -3.89
N ALA A 269 -33.14 3.65 -3.30
CA ALA A 269 -34.45 3.22 -2.77
C ALA A 269 -34.97 4.15 -1.66
N SER A 270 -34.07 4.77 -0.86
CA SER A 270 -34.47 5.65 0.24
C SER A 270 -35.17 6.92 -0.24
N VAL A 271 -34.75 7.48 -1.37
CA VAL A 271 -35.37 8.67 -1.99
C VAL A 271 -36.79 8.34 -2.47
N LEU A 272 -36.98 7.14 -3.07
CA LEU A 272 -38.31 6.72 -3.54
C LEU A 272 -39.28 6.48 -2.37
N ALA A 273 -38.82 5.92 -1.27
CA ALA A 273 -39.65 5.71 -0.08
C ALA A 273 -39.91 7.05 0.65
N ALA A 274 -38.94 7.95 0.74
CA ALA A 274 -39.07 9.28 1.37
C ALA A 274 -40.12 10.13 0.67
N ALA A 275 -40.22 10.05 -0.67
CA ALA A 275 -41.26 10.74 -1.44
C ALA A 275 -42.71 10.32 -1.02
N LEU A 276 -42.86 9.11 -0.48
CA LEU A 276 -44.12 8.61 0.08
C LEU A 276 -44.23 8.76 1.60
N GLY A 277 -43.29 9.50 2.23
CA GLY A 277 -43.27 9.72 3.68
C GLY A 277 -42.68 8.54 4.49
N GLY A 278 -41.93 7.66 3.85
CA GLY A 278 -41.21 6.55 4.47
C GLY A 278 -39.70 6.83 4.62
N GLY A 279 -38.90 5.74 4.69
CA GLY A 279 -37.44 5.83 4.82
C GLY A 279 -36.77 4.46 4.69
N GLY A 280 -35.48 4.45 4.87
CA GLY A 280 -34.63 3.27 4.76
C GLY A 280 -33.24 3.63 4.22
N HIS A 281 -32.57 2.67 3.63
CA HIS A 281 -31.25 2.83 3.03
C HIS A 281 -31.33 2.78 1.49
N ALA A 282 -30.23 3.16 0.82
CA ALA A 282 -30.16 3.20 -0.65
C ALA A 282 -30.53 1.89 -1.32
N GLN A 283 -30.26 0.74 -0.69
CA GLN A 283 -30.58 -0.58 -1.23
C GLN A 283 -31.96 -1.11 -0.82
N ALA A 284 -32.54 -0.63 0.29
CA ALA A 284 -33.78 -1.12 0.82
C ALA A 284 -34.52 -0.04 1.62
N ALA A 285 -35.73 0.29 1.20
CA ALA A 285 -36.54 1.30 1.87
C ALA A 285 -38.05 0.92 1.75
N SER A 286 -38.87 1.47 2.66
CA SER A 286 -40.30 1.25 2.67
C SER A 286 -41.10 2.46 3.12
N ALA A 287 -42.36 2.54 2.74
CA ALA A 287 -43.28 3.58 3.14
C ALA A 287 -44.72 3.02 3.33
N ILE A 288 -45.48 3.67 4.18
CA ILE A 288 -46.92 3.46 4.29
C ILE A 288 -47.63 4.79 4.04
N ALA A 289 -48.17 4.95 2.85
CA ALA A 289 -48.78 6.20 2.42
C ALA A 289 -50.31 6.16 2.52
N ARG A 290 -50.92 7.29 2.90
CA ARG A 290 -52.40 7.48 2.87
C ARG A 290 -52.82 8.16 1.56
N LEU A 291 -52.42 7.57 0.46
CA LEU A 291 -52.66 8.02 -0.92
C LEU A 291 -53.36 6.85 -1.67
N GLY A 292 -54.08 7.16 -2.76
CA GLY A 292 -54.53 6.13 -3.68
C GLY A 292 -53.37 5.54 -4.48
N LEU A 293 -53.59 4.29 -5.00
CA LEU A 293 -52.55 3.57 -5.74
C LEU A 293 -51.95 4.38 -6.92
N GLU A 294 -52.80 5.00 -7.74
CA GLU A 294 -52.37 5.81 -8.90
C GLU A 294 -51.61 7.06 -8.51
N GLU A 295 -52.00 7.69 -7.40
CA GLU A 295 -51.31 8.85 -6.87
C GLU A 295 -49.95 8.46 -6.31
N ALA A 296 -49.83 7.37 -5.55
CA ALA A 296 -48.56 6.85 -5.05
C ALA A 296 -47.61 6.45 -6.19
N ARG A 297 -48.16 5.81 -7.26
CA ARG A 297 -47.39 5.50 -8.45
C ARG A 297 -46.84 6.74 -9.15
N ALA A 298 -47.66 7.79 -9.30
CA ALA A 298 -47.24 9.04 -9.89
C ALA A 298 -46.15 9.75 -9.07
N VAL A 299 -46.27 9.71 -7.72
CA VAL A 299 -45.25 10.24 -6.80
C VAL A 299 -43.89 9.52 -6.97
N VAL A 300 -43.93 8.17 -7.04
CA VAL A 300 -42.70 7.37 -7.24
C VAL A 300 -42.04 7.67 -8.58
N LEU A 301 -42.83 7.73 -9.67
CA LEU A 301 -42.31 8.07 -11.01
C LEU A 301 -41.76 9.50 -11.06
N GLY A 302 -42.41 10.46 -10.36
CA GLY A 302 -41.90 11.82 -10.25
C GLY A 302 -40.62 11.97 -9.43
N ALA A 303 -40.43 11.10 -8.43
CA ALA A 303 -39.24 11.08 -7.60
C ALA A 303 -38.07 10.33 -8.26
N LEU A 304 -38.33 9.57 -9.32
CA LEU A 304 -37.31 8.72 -9.95
C LEU A 304 -36.09 9.54 -10.41
N GLY A 305 -36.31 10.71 -11.01
CA GLY A 305 -35.19 11.59 -11.41
C GLY A 305 -34.33 12.12 -10.24
N GLN A 306 -34.88 12.19 -9.02
CA GLN A 306 -34.13 12.58 -7.82
C GLN A 306 -33.45 11.38 -7.15
N ALA A 307 -33.98 10.19 -7.37
CA ALA A 307 -33.43 8.93 -6.87
C ALA A 307 -32.25 8.42 -7.70
N GLN A 308 -32.09 8.96 -8.92
CA GLN A 308 -30.96 8.66 -9.77
C GLN A 308 -29.72 9.32 -9.20
N ARG A 309 -28.77 8.53 -8.76
CA ARG A 309 -27.42 9.01 -8.50
C ARG A 309 -26.73 9.21 -9.84
N GLU A 310 -25.77 10.19 -9.92
CA GLU A 310 -24.93 10.33 -11.10
C GLU A 310 -24.27 8.98 -11.39
N SER A 311 -24.85 8.27 -12.37
CA SER A 311 -24.33 6.96 -12.82
C SER A 311 -22.98 7.21 -13.47
N ARG A 312 -21.95 6.46 -13.05
CA ARG A 312 -20.61 6.53 -13.67
C ARG A 312 -20.76 6.27 -15.18
N ARG A 313 -20.17 7.17 -15.96
CA ARG A 313 -20.16 7.12 -17.43
C ARG A 313 -18.81 6.63 -17.94
N ALA A 314 -18.72 6.33 -19.22
CA ALA A 314 -17.47 5.87 -19.84
C ALA A 314 -16.29 6.80 -19.56
N ARG A 315 -16.50 8.12 -19.58
CA ARG A 315 -15.48 9.13 -19.26
C ARG A 315 -14.91 9.03 -17.84
N ASP A 316 -15.67 8.50 -16.89
CA ASP A 316 -15.29 8.41 -15.47
C ASP A 316 -14.47 7.15 -15.17
N VAL A 317 -14.55 6.13 -16.05
CA VAL A 317 -13.94 4.82 -15.86
C VAL A 317 -12.89 4.46 -16.90
N MET A 318 -12.84 5.20 -18.03
CA MET A 318 -11.93 4.91 -19.15
C MET A 318 -10.48 5.22 -18.79
N SER A 319 -9.56 4.43 -19.33
CA SER A 319 -8.13 4.73 -19.34
C SER A 319 -7.80 5.75 -20.42
N THR A 320 -7.12 6.86 -20.07
CA THR A 320 -6.69 7.95 -20.95
C THR A 320 -5.22 8.30 -20.72
N PRO A 321 -4.46 8.81 -21.73
CA PRO A 321 -4.83 8.87 -23.15
C PRO A 321 -4.85 7.47 -23.80
N PRO A 322 -5.71 7.24 -24.80
CA PRO A 322 -5.79 5.94 -25.47
C PRO A 322 -4.50 5.65 -26.23
N ARG A 323 -4.00 4.42 -26.12
CA ARG A 323 -2.83 3.95 -26.87
C ARG A 323 -3.32 3.20 -28.09
N ALA A 324 -2.86 3.63 -29.27
CA ALA A 324 -3.27 3.10 -30.55
C ALA A 324 -2.09 3.07 -31.53
N VAL A 325 -2.22 2.31 -32.59
CA VAL A 325 -1.25 2.21 -33.69
C VAL A 325 -1.91 2.62 -35.00
N ALA A 326 -1.10 3.08 -35.97
CA ALA A 326 -1.59 3.34 -37.33
C ALA A 326 -1.68 2.02 -38.13
N PRO A 327 -2.53 1.93 -39.17
CA PRO A 327 -2.65 0.75 -40.02
C PRO A 327 -1.34 0.32 -40.71
N GLY A 328 -0.41 1.27 -40.87
CA GLY A 328 0.90 1.06 -41.50
C GLY A 328 2.00 0.63 -40.52
N ASP A 329 1.79 0.76 -39.22
CA ASP A 329 2.75 0.34 -38.20
C ASP A 329 2.96 -1.17 -38.24
N THR A 330 4.11 -1.64 -37.76
CA THR A 330 4.43 -3.08 -37.83
C THR A 330 3.78 -3.84 -36.67
N VAL A 331 3.61 -5.14 -36.87
CA VAL A 331 3.19 -6.09 -35.81
C VAL A 331 4.12 -5.98 -34.60
N ARG A 332 5.43 -5.79 -34.83
CA ARG A 332 6.41 -5.58 -33.77
C ARG A 332 6.11 -4.32 -32.94
N ASP A 333 5.79 -3.21 -33.59
CA ASP A 333 5.46 -1.96 -32.90
C ASP A 333 4.20 -2.12 -32.04
N ALA A 334 3.16 -2.74 -32.61
CA ALA A 334 1.93 -3.04 -31.87
C ALA A 334 2.18 -4.02 -30.69
N MET A 335 3.02 -5.05 -30.90
CA MET A 335 3.41 -5.97 -29.83
C MET A 335 4.19 -5.27 -28.73
N MET A 336 5.17 -4.42 -29.08
CA MET A 336 5.92 -3.64 -28.09
C MET A 336 4.98 -2.70 -27.31
N LEU A 337 3.99 -2.07 -27.96
CA LEU A 337 2.99 -1.24 -27.31
C LEU A 337 2.16 -2.06 -26.31
N CYS A 338 1.69 -3.24 -26.69
CA CYS A 338 0.97 -4.16 -25.78
C CYS A 338 1.84 -4.59 -24.59
N GLN A 339 3.09 -4.94 -24.84
CA GLN A 339 4.02 -5.39 -23.79
C GLN A 339 4.37 -4.27 -22.82
N ARG A 340 4.67 -3.07 -23.34
CA ARG A 340 5.01 -1.88 -22.56
C ARG A 340 3.90 -1.47 -21.59
N HIS A 341 2.65 -1.58 -22.01
CA HIS A 341 1.51 -1.11 -21.23
C HIS A 341 0.68 -2.23 -20.59
N GLY A 342 1.12 -3.49 -20.70
CA GLY A 342 0.40 -4.64 -20.15
C GLY A 342 -0.99 -4.83 -20.77
N GLN A 343 -1.20 -4.40 -22.01
CA GLN A 343 -2.49 -4.42 -22.67
C GLN A 343 -2.75 -5.76 -23.37
N SER A 344 -4.02 -6.19 -23.36
CA SER A 344 -4.48 -7.40 -24.06
C SER A 344 -4.62 -7.25 -25.57
N GLY A 345 -4.31 -6.06 -26.11
CA GLY A 345 -4.33 -5.70 -27.53
C GLY A 345 -4.27 -4.19 -27.75
N VAL A 346 -4.36 -3.71 -28.98
CA VAL A 346 -4.32 -2.28 -29.36
C VAL A 346 -5.43 -1.94 -30.35
N PHE A 347 -5.92 -0.70 -30.27
CA PHE A 347 -6.79 -0.15 -31.32
C PHE A 347 -5.94 0.38 -32.48
N VAL A 348 -6.49 0.29 -33.70
CA VAL A 348 -5.86 0.79 -34.92
C VAL A 348 -6.64 2.03 -35.35
N VAL A 349 -5.93 3.15 -35.53
CA VAL A 349 -6.55 4.46 -35.85
C VAL A 349 -5.97 5.08 -37.11
N GLU A 350 -6.83 5.70 -37.90
CA GLU A 350 -6.43 6.63 -38.99
C GLU A 350 -6.72 8.08 -38.52
N GLY A 351 -5.65 8.78 -38.15
CA GLY A 351 -5.78 10.03 -37.43
C GLY A 351 -6.34 9.79 -36.02
N MET A 352 -7.57 10.21 -35.74
CA MET A 352 -8.24 9.92 -34.47
C MET A 352 -9.40 8.91 -34.60
N ARG A 353 -9.72 8.46 -35.82
CA ARG A 353 -10.82 7.55 -36.09
C ARG A 353 -10.37 6.10 -35.92
N VAL A 354 -11.11 5.32 -35.18
CA VAL A 354 -10.87 3.86 -34.99
C VAL A 354 -11.25 3.13 -36.28
N VAL A 355 -10.31 2.37 -36.83
CA VAL A 355 -10.52 1.56 -38.07
C VAL A 355 -10.39 0.07 -37.81
N GLY A 356 -9.88 -0.34 -36.63
CA GLY A 356 -9.75 -1.75 -36.25
C GLY A 356 -9.17 -1.93 -34.85
N CYS A 357 -8.99 -3.19 -34.48
CA CYS A 357 -8.27 -3.59 -33.28
C CYS A 357 -7.45 -4.86 -33.55
N VAL A 358 -6.41 -5.10 -32.74
CA VAL A 358 -5.61 -6.33 -32.78
C VAL A 358 -5.44 -6.85 -31.37
N SER A 359 -5.78 -8.11 -31.15
CA SER A 359 -5.56 -8.76 -29.88
C SER A 359 -4.10 -9.12 -29.67
N ARG A 360 -3.66 -9.24 -28.42
CA ARG A 360 -2.32 -9.74 -28.10
C ARG A 360 -2.08 -11.16 -28.64
N GLU A 361 -3.10 -12.01 -28.60
CA GLU A 361 -3.05 -13.37 -29.14
C GLU A 361 -2.72 -13.39 -30.64
N ASP A 362 -3.36 -12.49 -31.41
CA ASP A 362 -3.10 -12.39 -32.85
C ASP A 362 -1.70 -11.82 -33.13
N LEU A 363 -1.25 -10.87 -32.31
CA LEU A 363 0.13 -10.36 -32.41
C LEU A 363 1.16 -11.45 -32.09
N ASP A 364 0.95 -12.26 -31.04
CA ASP A 364 1.81 -13.38 -30.65
C ASP A 364 1.86 -14.43 -31.76
N LYS A 365 0.72 -14.77 -32.36
CA LYS A 365 0.63 -15.68 -33.54
C LYS A 365 1.39 -15.14 -34.74
N ALA A 366 1.21 -13.85 -35.04
CA ALA A 366 1.88 -13.22 -36.19
C ALA A 366 3.41 -13.22 -35.99
N VAL A 367 3.90 -12.91 -34.77
CA VAL A 367 5.32 -13.01 -34.44
C VAL A 367 5.82 -14.44 -34.57
N GLY A 368 5.05 -15.43 -34.09
CA GLY A 368 5.37 -16.86 -34.24
C GLY A 368 5.45 -17.33 -35.69
N HIS A 369 4.79 -16.65 -36.63
CA HIS A 369 4.84 -16.86 -38.08
C HIS A 369 5.90 -16.01 -38.80
N ASP A 370 6.81 -15.34 -38.05
CA ASP A 370 7.85 -14.45 -38.61
C ASP A 370 7.30 -13.20 -39.33
N LEU A 371 6.06 -12.78 -39.01
CA LEU A 371 5.39 -11.62 -39.57
C LEU A 371 5.59 -10.34 -38.72
N ALA A 372 6.58 -10.31 -37.84
CA ALA A 372 6.85 -9.17 -36.96
C ALA A 372 7.05 -7.83 -37.71
N HIS A 373 7.50 -7.88 -38.96
CA HIS A 373 7.71 -6.73 -39.85
C HIS A 373 6.49 -6.35 -40.69
N ALA A 374 5.44 -7.18 -40.68
CA ALA A 374 4.23 -6.93 -41.46
C ALA A 374 3.41 -5.76 -40.89
N PRO A 375 2.70 -5.00 -41.75
CA PRO A 375 1.84 -3.92 -41.28
C PRO A 375 0.60 -4.47 -40.55
N VAL A 376 0.20 -3.80 -39.48
CA VAL A 376 -0.92 -4.19 -38.60
C VAL A 376 -2.25 -4.35 -39.34
N ARG A 377 -2.47 -3.56 -40.41
CA ARG A 377 -3.67 -3.68 -41.27
C ARG A 377 -3.88 -5.09 -41.86
N GLY A 378 -2.82 -5.89 -41.94
CA GLY A 378 -2.91 -7.25 -42.47
C GLY A 378 -3.48 -8.27 -41.50
N ILE A 379 -3.54 -7.95 -40.23
CA ILE A 379 -3.99 -8.86 -39.16
C ILE A 379 -5.07 -8.25 -38.25
N MET A 380 -5.41 -6.98 -38.41
CA MET A 380 -6.41 -6.30 -37.60
C MET A 380 -7.84 -6.80 -37.87
N SER A 381 -8.65 -6.87 -36.82
CA SER A 381 -10.09 -7.04 -36.92
C SER A 381 -10.78 -5.69 -37.13
N SER A 382 -11.74 -5.64 -38.04
CA SER A 382 -12.60 -4.45 -38.22
C SER A 382 -13.81 -4.42 -37.27
N ARG A 383 -14.02 -5.51 -36.52
CA ARG A 383 -15.08 -5.59 -35.49
C ARG A 383 -14.57 -4.97 -34.20
N VAL A 384 -14.91 -3.72 -33.96
CA VAL A 384 -14.51 -2.99 -32.77
C VAL A 384 -15.73 -2.67 -31.92
N ALA A 385 -15.69 -3.00 -30.65
CA ALA A 385 -16.70 -2.53 -29.70
C ALA A 385 -16.43 -1.04 -29.40
N MET A 386 -17.41 -0.20 -29.58
CA MET A 386 -17.32 1.25 -29.41
C MET A 386 -18.45 1.77 -28.54
N ALA A 387 -18.18 2.77 -27.72
CA ALA A 387 -19.15 3.48 -26.89
C ALA A 387 -18.90 4.98 -26.91
N SER A 388 -19.94 5.79 -26.65
CA SER A 388 -19.80 7.21 -26.40
C SER A 388 -19.10 7.41 -25.04
N GLU A 389 -18.41 8.54 -24.84
CA GLU A 389 -17.88 8.94 -23.54
C GLU A 389 -18.97 9.12 -22.45
N ASP A 390 -20.22 9.34 -22.88
CA ASP A 390 -21.39 9.46 -22.01
C ASP A 390 -22.14 8.13 -21.80
N ALA A 391 -21.64 7.02 -22.35
CA ALA A 391 -22.28 5.70 -22.20
C ALA A 391 -22.32 5.27 -20.73
N PRO A 392 -23.46 4.78 -20.22
CA PRO A 392 -23.60 4.32 -18.85
C PRO A 392 -22.84 3.01 -18.61
N LEU A 393 -22.48 2.73 -17.34
CA LEU A 393 -21.70 1.56 -16.95
C LEU A 393 -22.32 0.23 -17.40
N ALA A 394 -23.68 0.13 -17.39
CA ALA A 394 -24.39 -1.06 -17.83
C ALA A 394 -24.20 -1.35 -19.33
N GLU A 395 -24.12 -0.31 -20.18
CA GLU A 395 -23.81 -0.46 -21.60
C GLU A 395 -22.37 -0.94 -21.79
N LEU A 396 -21.42 -0.34 -21.08
CA LEU A 396 -20.01 -0.74 -21.10
C LEU A 396 -19.83 -2.21 -20.69
N GLN A 397 -20.57 -2.68 -19.67
CA GLN A 397 -20.55 -4.06 -19.21
C GLN A 397 -20.96 -5.02 -20.33
N ARG A 398 -22.04 -4.71 -21.04
CA ARG A 398 -22.51 -5.54 -22.18
C ARG A 398 -21.47 -5.55 -23.31
N LEU A 399 -20.94 -4.39 -23.65
CA LEU A 399 -19.94 -4.23 -24.73
C LEU A 399 -18.63 -4.93 -24.40
N VAL A 400 -18.07 -4.76 -23.19
CA VAL A 400 -16.83 -5.41 -22.74
C VAL A 400 -16.99 -6.94 -22.72
N THR A 401 -18.18 -7.43 -22.30
CA THR A 401 -18.46 -8.88 -22.26
C THR A 401 -18.59 -9.48 -23.66
N SER A 402 -19.13 -8.73 -24.64
CA SER A 402 -19.29 -9.17 -26.03
C SER A 402 -18.04 -8.97 -26.90
N ALA A 403 -17.10 -8.12 -26.48
CA ALA A 403 -15.86 -7.87 -27.21
C ALA A 403 -14.89 -9.05 -27.12
N GLU A 404 -14.32 -9.51 -28.24
CA GLU A 404 -13.39 -10.64 -28.31
C GLU A 404 -12.17 -10.43 -27.40
N ASP A 405 -11.61 -9.23 -27.39
CA ASP A 405 -10.46 -8.85 -26.57
C ASP A 405 -10.84 -8.22 -25.21
N GLY A 406 -12.15 -8.10 -24.93
CA GLY A 406 -12.68 -7.55 -23.68
C GLY A 406 -12.38 -6.06 -23.49
N ARG A 407 -12.36 -5.28 -24.59
CA ARG A 407 -12.11 -3.83 -24.56
C ARG A 407 -13.07 -3.06 -25.45
N VAL A 408 -13.39 -1.84 -25.01
CA VAL A 408 -14.30 -0.92 -25.71
C VAL A 408 -13.54 0.37 -26.01
N ALA A 409 -13.58 0.83 -27.26
CA ALA A 409 -13.08 2.13 -27.64
C ALA A 409 -14.09 3.21 -27.23
N VAL A 410 -13.66 4.19 -26.47
CA VAL A 410 -14.51 5.31 -26.05
C VAL A 410 -14.30 6.49 -27.01
N LEU A 411 -15.40 6.99 -27.57
CA LEU A 411 -15.38 8.00 -28.61
C LEU A 411 -16.04 9.29 -28.14
N ARG A 412 -15.48 10.42 -28.60
CA ARG A 412 -16.09 11.77 -28.61
C ARG A 412 -16.03 12.31 -30.04
N ASP A 413 -17.16 12.63 -30.61
CA ASP A 413 -17.25 13.12 -32.00
C ASP A 413 -16.48 12.24 -33.02
N ASP A 414 -16.65 10.90 -32.92
CA ASP A 414 -15.94 9.87 -33.71
C ASP A 414 -14.42 9.77 -33.46
N ALA A 415 -13.87 10.56 -32.57
CA ALA A 415 -12.47 10.47 -32.16
C ALA A 415 -12.25 9.56 -30.94
N LEU A 416 -11.23 8.73 -30.98
CA LEU A 416 -10.83 7.89 -29.84
C LEU A 416 -10.30 8.77 -28.71
N VAL A 417 -11.00 8.79 -27.56
CA VAL A 417 -10.63 9.58 -26.37
C VAL A 417 -10.23 8.72 -25.17
N GLY A 418 -10.60 7.43 -25.16
CA GLY A 418 -10.25 6.52 -24.08
C GLY A 418 -10.50 5.06 -24.43
N VAL A 419 -10.17 4.18 -23.50
CA VAL A 419 -10.38 2.73 -23.61
C VAL A 419 -10.95 2.22 -22.29
N VAL A 420 -12.00 1.40 -22.34
CA VAL A 420 -12.51 0.66 -21.17
C VAL A 420 -12.18 -0.82 -21.36
N SER A 421 -11.43 -1.38 -20.42
CA SER A 421 -11.10 -2.82 -20.35
C SER A 421 -11.93 -3.56 -19.31
N ARG A 422 -11.84 -4.91 -19.28
CA ARG A 422 -12.43 -5.74 -18.22
C ARG A 422 -11.98 -5.31 -16.83
N SER A 423 -10.69 -4.96 -16.68
CA SER A 423 -10.14 -4.52 -15.40
C SER A 423 -10.67 -3.15 -14.97
N ASP A 424 -10.91 -2.23 -15.91
CA ASP A 424 -11.52 -0.93 -15.64
C ASP A 424 -12.96 -1.10 -15.20
N LEU A 425 -13.69 -2.00 -15.88
CA LEU A 425 -15.09 -2.32 -15.55
C LEU A 425 -15.20 -2.99 -14.17
N LEU A 426 -14.37 -4.00 -13.87
CA LEU A 426 -14.37 -4.66 -12.57
C LEU A 426 -14.12 -3.66 -11.44
N ARG A 427 -13.12 -2.79 -11.59
CA ARG A 427 -12.86 -1.73 -10.61
C ARG A 427 -14.05 -0.80 -10.42
N ALA A 428 -14.73 -0.44 -11.50
CA ALA A 428 -15.90 0.41 -11.43
C ALA A 428 -17.10 -0.28 -10.76
N LEU A 429 -17.26 -1.59 -10.94
CA LEU A 429 -18.36 -2.40 -10.36
C LEU A 429 -18.11 -2.74 -8.87
N GLU A 430 -16.86 -2.94 -8.48
CA GLU A 430 -16.48 -3.21 -7.09
C GLU A 430 -16.56 -1.95 -6.21
N GLY A 431 -16.95 -0.81 -6.76
CA GLY A 431 -16.93 0.47 -6.05
C GLY A 431 -15.51 0.90 -5.68
N VAL A 432 -14.50 0.16 -6.16
CA VAL A 432 -13.12 0.57 -6.07
C VAL A 432 -13.00 1.77 -7.00
N GLU A 433 -13.16 2.96 -6.42
CA GLU A 433 -12.71 4.19 -7.07
C GLU A 433 -11.32 3.96 -7.63
N PRO A 434 -10.92 4.67 -8.73
CA PRO A 434 -9.53 4.66 -9.17
C PRO A 434 -8.65 5.05 -7.99
N ALA A 435 -7.97 4.09 -7.40
CA ALA A 435 -7.37 4.01 -6.06
C ALA A 435 -7.96 5.05 -5.12
N PRO A 436 -8.50 4.74 -3.96
CA PRO A 436 -9.02 5.77 -3.10
C PRO A 436 -7.93 6.84 -3.00
N THR A 437 -8.17 8.01 -3.54
CA THR A 437 -7.82 9.20 -2.82
C THR A 437 -8.38 8.85 -1.47
N LEU A 438 -7.53 8.54 -0.46
CA LEU A 438 -8.00 8.32 0.88
C LEU A 438 -8.70 9.62 1.26
N GLU A 439 -10.00 9.71 0.92
CA GLU A 439 -10.84 10.83 1.30
C GLU A 439 -10.79 10.84 2.81
N GLY A 440 -9.99 11.75 3.35
CA GLY A 440 -9.81 11.97 4.76
C GLY A 440 -8.39 11.85 5.32
N MET A 441 -7.39 11.32 4.60
CA MET A 441 -6.02 11.32 5.14
C MET A 441 -5.20 12.46 4.53
N SER A 442 -5.10 13.54 5.29
CA SER A 442 -4.26 14.68 4.95
C SER A 442 -2.98 14.67 5.79
N LEU A 443 -1.84 14.78 5.14
CA LEU A 443 -0.53 15.03 5.74
C LEU A 443 -0.24 16.54 5.81
N ALA A 444 -1.26 17.38 5.73
CA ALA A 444 -1.10 18.84 5.71
C ALA A 444 -0.37 19.35 6.95
N THR A 445 -0.64 18.76 8.11
CA THR A 445 0.00 19.15 9.39
C THR A 445 1.49 18.81 9.36
N GLU A 446 1.83 17.59 8.93
CA GLU A 446 3.21 17.10 8.83
C GLU A 446 4.01 17.90 7.80
N LEU A 447 3.41 18.15 6.63
CA LEU A 447 4.05 18.94 5.57
C LEU A 447 4.22 20.41 5.98
N HIS A 448 3.28 20.99 6.72
CA HIS A 448 3.41 22.34 7.26
C HIS A 448 4.45 22.47 8.37
N ALA A 449 4.73 21.40 9.10
CA ALA A 449 5.76 21.41 10.14
C ALA A 449 7.18 21.42 9.58
N LEU A 450 7.37 21.14 8.29
CA LEU A 450 8.67 21.08 7.65
C LEU A 450 9.09 22.48 7.14
N GLU A 451 9.98 23.13 7.86
CA GLU A 451 10.50 24.46 7.50
C GLU A 451 11.09 24.50 6.09
N GLN A 452 11.79 23.45 5.66
CA GLN A 452 12.40 23.33 4.34
C GLN A 452 11.38 23.28 3.19
N LEU A 453 10.16 22.80 3.45
CA LEU A 453 9.10 22.66 2.45
C LEU A 453 8.29 23.97 2.28
N GLN A 454 8.27 24.85 3.27
CA GLN A 454 7.42 26.05 3.27
C GLN A 454 7.68 26.99 2.07
N PRO A 455 8.93 27.32 1.70
CA PRO A 455 9.18 28.18 0.53
C PRO A 455 8.66 27.53 -0.76
N ILE A 456 8.74 26.21 -0.85
CA ILE A 456 8.29 25.45 -2.03
C ILE A 456 6.76 25.48 -2.12
N VAL A 457 6.05 25.26 -1.01
CA VAL A 457 4.58 25.32 -0.93
C VAL A 457 4.06 26.70 -1.33
N GLU A 458 4.66 27.77 -0.81
CA GLU A 458 4.32 29.14 -1.16
C GLU A 458 4.54 29.44 -2.65
N ALA A 459 5.68 28.96 -3.20
CA ALA A 459 5.98 29.12 -4.61
C ALA A 459 5.00 28.32 -5.49
N VAL A 460 4.67 27.08 -5.14
CA VAL A 460 3.66 26.26 -5.83
C VAL A 460 2.30 26.95 -5.82
N ALA A 461 1.88 27.47 -4.68
CA ALA A 461 0.62 28.20 -4.56
C ALA A 461 0.58 29.44 -5.49
N THR A 462 1.70 30.14 -5.62
CA THR A 462 1.82 31.33 -6.50
C THR A 462 1.78 30.95 -7.98
N LEU A 463 2.27 29.76 -8.36
CA LEU A 463 2.32 29.29 -9.75
C LEU A 463 0.96 28.80 -10.26
N GLY A 464 0.01 28.48 -9.38
CA GLY A 464 -1.36 28.11 -9.71
C GLY A 464 -1.46 26.89 -10.63
N ASP A 465 -2.28 27.01 -11.71
CA ASP A 465 -2.59 25.90 -12.62
C ASP A 465 -1.55 25.65 -13.74
N ARG A 466 -0.27 25.98 -13.49
CA ARG A 466 0.81 25.70 -14.46
C ARG A 466 1.16 24.23 -14.61
N ALA A 467 0.68 23.39 -13.69
CA ALA A 467 0.76 21.92 -13.76
C ALA A 467 -0.58 21.32 -13.32
N GLU A 468 -0.94 20.18 -13.89
CA GLU A 468 -2.16 19.44 -13.51
C GLU A 468 -2.07 18.92 -12.08
N GLY A 469 -0.91 18.38 -11.69
CA GLY A 469 -0.58 17.94 -10.33
C GLY A 469 0.87 18.23 -9.93
N VAL A 470 1.08 18.52 -8.66
CA VAL A 470 2.42 18.72 -8.05
C VAL A 470 2.46 17.98 -6.72
N TYR A 471 3.41 17.04 -6.58
CA TYR A 471 3.42 16.10 -5.46
C TYR A 471 4.81 15.94 -4.86
N VAL A 472 4.90 15.87 -3.54
CA VAL A 472 6.06 15.27 -2.85
C VAL A 472 5.97 13.75 -3.00
N VAL A 473 7.07 13.09 -3.35
CA VAL A 473 7.07 11.66 -3.69
C VAL A 473 8.29 10.92 -3.14
N GLY A 474 8.20 9.59 -3.15
CA GLY A 474 9.34 8.70 -2.96
C GLY A 474 9.92 8.69 -1.56
N GLY A 475 11.26 8.73 -1.49
CA GLY A 475 11.99 8.69 -0.23
C GLY A 475 11.65 9.83 0.71
N THR A 476 11.44 11.03 0.18
CA THR A 476 11.02 12.20 0.97
C THR A 476 9.76 11.92 1.78
N LEU A 477 8.72 11.39 1.12
CA LEU A 477 7.45 11.12 1.81
C LEU A 477 7.56 9.97 2.81
N ARG A 478 8.31 8.92 2.49
CA ARG A 478 8.62 7.84 3.44
C ARG A 478 9.32 8.41 4.70
N ASP A 479 10.34 9.23 4.53
CA ASP A 479 11.14 9.78 5.62
C ASP A 479 10.30 10.73 6.49
N ILE A 480 9.41 11.54 5.88
CA ILE A 480 8.41 12.35 6.58
C ILE A 480 7.51 11.47 7.47
N LEU A 481 6.99 10.36 6.91
CA LEU A 481 6.11 9.44 7.64
C LEU A 481 6.84 8.67 8.77
N GLN A 482 8.17 8.57 8.71
CA GLN A 482 9.01 8.00 9.76
C GLN A 482 9.49 9.04 10.81
N GLY A 483 9.23 10.33 10.58
CA GLY A 483 9.68 11.42 11.46
C GLY A 483 11.18 11.73 11.32
N GLU A 484 11.80 11.41 10.18
CA GLU A 484 13.18 11.79 9.87
C GLU A 484 13.25 13.29 9.52
N GLU A 485 14.33 13.96 9.92
CA GLU A 485 14.46 15.43 9.76
C GLU A 485 15.28 15.87 8.54
N ASN A 486 15.96 14.95 7.87
CA ASN A 486 16.90 15.30 6.79
C ASN A 486 16.63 14.48 5.54
N PHE A 487 16.01 15.10 4.54
CA PHE A 487 15.62 14.43 3.28
C PHE A 487 15.97 15.28 2.06
N ASP A 488 16.36 14.59 0.99
CA ASP A 488 16.37 15.17 -0.34
C ASP A 488 14.92 15.32 -0.83
N ILE A 489 14.51 16.55 -1.18
CA ILE A 489 13.13 16.81 -1.59
C ILE A 489 12.95 16.45 -3.07
N ASP A 490 12.11 15.43 -3.32
CA ASP A 490 11.69 14.99 -4.64
C ASP A 490 10.27 15.47 -4.95
N ILE A 491 10.09 16.22 -6.04
CA ILE A 491 8.78 16.68 -6.51
C ILE A 491 8.46 16.05 -7.87
N ALA A 492 7.32 15.36 -7.94
CA ALA A 492 6.73 14.89 -9.18
C ALA A 492 5.69 15.89 -9.71
N VAL A 493 5.73 16.14 -11.02
CA VAL A 493 4.85 17.08 -11.71
C VAL A 493 4.10 16.38 -12.83
N GLU A 494 2.78 16.41 -12.79
CA GLU A 494 1.94 16.00 -13.92
C GLU A 494 1.95 17.12 -14.97
N GLY A 495 2.65 16.87 -16.07
CA GLY A 495 2.86 17.86 -17.13
C GLY A 495 4.33 18.03 -17.51
N ASP A 496 4.75 19.25 -17.82
CA ASP A 496 6.13 19.60 -18.18
C ASP A 496 6.92 20.06 -16.95
N ALA A 497 7.59 19.11 -16.28
CA ALA A 497 8.40 19.41 -15.09
C ALA A 497 9.55 20.41 -15.36
N ILE A 498 10.13 20.43 -16.56
CA ILE A 498 11.22 21.36 -16.89
C ILE A 498 10.69 22.80 -16.98
N ALA A 499 9.52 22.98 -17.63
CA ALA A 499 8.87 24.29 -17.70
C ALA A 499 8.40 24.74 -16.32
N PHE A 500 7.86 23.80 -15.50
CA PHE A 500 7.45 24.06 -14.13
C PHE A 500 8.66 24.43 -13.25
N ALA A 501 9.74 23.65 -13.28
CA ALA A 501 10.97 23.89 -12.49
C ALA A 501 11.60 25.24 -12.80
N ARG A 502 11.56 25.69 -14.06
CA ARG A 502 12.01 27.03 -14.43
C ARG A 502 11.18 28.12 -13.75
N SER A 503 9.88 27.97 -13.71
CA SER A 503 8.97 28.89 -13.03
C SER A 503 9.16 28.86 -11.52
N LEU A 504 9.34 27.66 -10.95
CA LEU A 504 9.60 27.43 -9.52
C LEU A 504 10.92 28.06 -9.10
N ALA A 505 12.00 27.85 -9.86
CA ALA A 505 13.29 28.47 -9.59
C ALA A 505 13.21 30.01 -9.59
N SER A 506 12.42 30.58 -10.53
CA SER A 506 12.19 32.04 -10.56
C SER A 506 11.43 32.53 -9.33
N ALA A 507 10.43 31.78 -8.86
CA ALA A 507 9.65 32.13 -7.66
C ALA A 507 10.50 32.03 -6.38
N LEU A 508 11.41 31.05 -6.31
CA LEU A 508 12.33 30.83 -5.18
C LEU A 508 13.59 31.73 -5.25
N GLY A 509 13.75 32.55 -6.28
CA GLY A 509 14.97 33.36 -6.48
C GLY A 509 16.21 32.52 -6.77
N GLY A 510 16.03 31.28 -7.23
CA GLY A 510 17.06 30.28 -7.43
C GLY A 510 17.50 30.09 -8.88
N ARG A 511 18.22 28.99 -9.11
CA ARG A 511 18.70 28.56 -10.43
C ARG A 511 18.13 27.19 -10.75
N PHE A 512 17.94 26.85 -12.05
CA PHE A 512 17.55 25.51 -12.46
C PHE A 512 18.52 24.92 -13.49
N THR A 513 18.71 23.61 -13.43
CA THR A 513 19.54 22.84 -14.36
C THR A 513 18.65 21.72 -14.95
N PRO A 514 18.30 21.82 -16.26
CA PRO A 514 17.44 20.83 -16.90
C PRO A 514 18.24 19.59 -17.34
N HIS A 515 17.60 18.42 -17.24
CA HIS A 515 18.04 17.14 -17.80
C HIS A 515 16.99 16.62 -18.80
N ALA A 516 17.00 17.20 -20.01
CA ALA A 516 15.97 17.01 -21.02
C ALA A 516 15.74 15.52 -21.39
N LYS A 517 16.80 14.69 -21.39
CA LYS A 517 16.71 13.26 -21.74
C LYS A 517 15.75 12.48 -20.82
N PHE A 518 15.64 12.86 -19.57
CA PHE A 518 14.83 12.17 -18.55
C PHE A 518 13.62 12.97 -18.09
N GLY A 519 13.38 14.15 -18.65
CA GLY A 519 12.27 15.02 -18.26
C GLY A 519 12.38 15.52 -16.81
N THR A 520 13.63 15.76 -16.32
CA THR A 520 13.89 16.17 -14.94
C THR A 520 14.65 17.49 -14.90
N ALA A 521 14.60 18.19 -13.77
CA ALA A 521 15.37 19.39 -13.52
C ALA A 521 15.76 19.48 -12.05
N ILE A 522 16.93 20.07 -11.77
CA ILE A 522 17.37 20.40 -10.42
C ILE A 522 17.13 21.91 -10.22
N VAL A 523 16.49 22.26 -9.12
CA VAL A 523 16.33 23.65 -8.67
C VAL A 523 17.25 23.84 -7.44
N SER A 524 18.14 24.83 -7.50
CA SER A 524 18.99 25.24 -6.40
C SER A 524 18.55 26.62 -5.92
N TYR A 525 18.33 26.81 -4.62
CA TYR A 525 17.84 28.05 -4.03
C TYR A 525 18.45 28.25 -2.63
N GLY A 526 18.16 29.36 -1.97
CA GLY A 526 18.63 29.63 -0.61
C GLY A 526 20.14 29.59 -0.42
N GLU A 527 20.62 29.05 0.67
CA GLU A 527 22.05 28.92 1.04
C GLU A 527 22.69 27.62 0.50
N GLY A 528 22.08 26.98 -0.50
CA GLY A 528 22.59 25.75 -1.13
C GLY A 528 21.59 24.60 -1.13
N GLU A 529 20.34 24.88 -0.79
CA GLU A 529 19.24 23.91 -0.86
C GLU A 529 19.03 23.45 -2.29
N ARG A 530 18.72 22.17 -2.42
CA ARG A 530 18.49 21.49 -3.69
C ARG A 530 17.15 20.79 -3.69
N LEU A 531 16.48 20.86 -4.84
CA LEU A 531 15.20 20.25 -5.10
C LEU A 531 15.23 19.53 -6.45
N ASP A 532 14.88 18.26 -6.47
CA ASP A 532 14.75 17.48 -7.70
C ASP A 532 13.29 17.51 -8.19
N VAL A 533 13.07 18.02 -9.40
CA VAL A 533 11.76 18.14 -10.04
C VAL A 533 11.68 17.17 -11.21
N VAL A 534 10.76 16.21 -11.16
CA VAL A 534 10.65 15.16 -12.15
C VAL A 534 9.26 15.15 -12.80
N THR A 535 9.19 14.91 -14.12
CA THR A 535 7.92 14.64 -14.81
C THR A 535 7.42 13.26 -14.38
N THR A 536 6.12 13.16 -14.03
CA THR A 536 5.47 11.85 -13.86
C THR A 536 5.59 11.06 -15.15
N ARG A 537 6.08 9.82 -15.05
CA ARG A 537 6.47 9.03 -16.22
C ARG A 537 6.31 7.54 -15.98
N THR A 538 6.17 6.80 -17.06
CA THR A 538 6.38 5.36 -17.09
C THR A 538 7.76 5.03 -17.66
N GLU A 539 8.29 3.86 -17.35
CA GLU A 539 9.61 3.39 -17.76
C GLU A 539 9.50 2.04 -18.47
N PHE A 540 10.25 1.89 -19.56
CA PHE A 540 10.30 0.66 -20.36
C PHE A 540 11.73 0.22 -20.50
N TYR A 541 11.99 -1.07 -20.30
CA TYR A 541 13.30 -1.66 -20.36
C TYR A 541 13.40 -2.59 -21.58
N ASP A 542 14.28 -2.27 -22.53
CA ASP A 542 14.46 -3.08 -23.75
C ASP A 542 15.12 -4.43 -23.46
N SER A 543 15.85 -4.54 -22.35
CA SER A 543 16.44 -5.78 -21.83
C SER A 543 16.68 -5.65 -20.33
N PRO A 544 16.82 -6.76 -19.59
CA PRO A 544 17.09 -6.74 -18.15
C PRO A 544 18.28 -5.83 -17.81
N GLY A 545 18.11 -4.93 -16.83
CA GLY A 545 19.16 -4.03 -16.37
C GLY A 545 19.55 -2.90 -17.34
N ALA A 546 18.89 -2.74 -18.48
CA ALA A 546 19.13 -1.60 -19.40
C ALA A 546 18.72 -0.27 -18.79
N LEU A 547 19.16 0.83 -19.39
CA LEU A 547 18.61 2.16 -19.04
C LEU A 547 17.19 2.27 -19.62
N PRO A 548 16.22 2.75 -18.84
CA PRO A 548 14.85 2.82 -19.30
C PRO A 548 14.64 3.88 -20.38
N THR A 549 13.74 3.60 -21.34
CA THR A 549 13.07 4.61 -22.15
C THR A 549 11.92 5.18 -21.32
N VAL A 550 11.77 6.51 -21.27
CA VAL A 550 10.79 7.18 -20.43
C VAL A 550 9.71 7.84 -21.30
N GLU A 551 8.45 7.72 -20.88
CA GLU A 551 7.30 8.40 -21.48
C GLU A 551 6.48 9.09 -20.39
N ARG A 552 5.89 10.25 -20.68
CA ARG A 552 5.01 10.95 -19.74
C ARG A 552 3.80 10.08 -19.41
N ALA A 553 3.42 10.05 -18.14
CA ALA A 553 2.32 9.24 -17.63
C ALA A 553 1.60 9.94 -16.47
N ALA A 554 0.43 9.45 -16.07
CA ALA A 554 -0.26 9.90 -14.88
C ALA A 554 0.51 9.50 -13.61
N LEU A 555 0.21 10.16 -12.48
CA LEU A 555 0.87 9.92 -11.20
C LEU A 555 0.87 8.43 -10.81
N ARG A 556 -0.25 7.73 -10.99
CA ARG A 556 -0.39 6.31 -10.62
C ARG A 556 0.61 5.41 -11.35
N GLU A 557 0.86 5.67 -12.62
CA GLU A 557 1.83 4.92 -13.43
C GLU A 557 3.26 5.25 -13.02
N ASP A 558 3.54 6.51 -12.64
CA ASP A 558 4.82 6.90 -12.06
C ASP A 558 5.09 6.18 -10.73
N LEU A 559 4.09 6.09 -9.86
CA LEU A 559 4.21 5.36 -8.62
C LEU A 559 4.43 3.85 -8.85
N ARG A 560 3.78 3.26 -9.87
CA ARG A 560 3.90 1.82 -10.20
C ARG A 560 5.29 1.38 -10.66
N ARG A 561 6.06 2.25 -11.32
CA ARG A 561 7.41 1.93 -11.83
C ARG A 561 8.50 1.95 -10.76
N ARG A 562 8.20 2.43 -9.55
CA ARG A 562 9.16 2.57 -8.45
C ARG A 562 9.62 1.21 -7.93
N ASP A 563 10.57 1.21 -6.99
CA ASP A 563 11.19 0.00 -6.47
C ASP A 563 10.28 -0.79 -5.51
N PHE A 564 9.78 -0.11 -4.46
CA PHE A 564 8.98 -0.73 -3.40
C PHE A 564 7.74 0.10 -3.09
N THR A 565 6.71 -0.54 -2.52
CA THR A 565 5.45 0.11 -2.10
C THR A 565 5.69 1.29 -1.18
N ILE A 566 6.62 1.20 -0.24
CA ILE A 566 6.98 2.27 0.70
C ILE A 566 7.51 3.55 0.04
N ASN A 567 7.97 3.48 -1.20
CA ASN A 567 8.42 4.60 -2.02
C ASN A 567 7.41 4.97 -3.12
N ALA A 568 6.27 4.27 -3.19
CA ALA A 568 5.23 4.45 -4.20
C ALA A 568 4.02 5.24 -3.68
N MET A 569 4.28 6.20 -2.82
CA MET A 569 3.32 7.15 -2.26
C MET A 569 3.61 8.56 -2.75
N ALA A 570 2.58 9.42 -2.76
CA ALA A 570 2.67 10.83 -3.11
C ALA A 570 1.78 11.67 -2.20
N ALA A 571 2.16 12.95 -1.95
CA ALA A 571 1.31 13.91 -1.26
C ALA A 571 1.21 15.21 -2.07
N SER A 572 0.00 15.72 -2.26
CA SER A 572 -0.23 16.92 -3.07
C SER A 572 0.33 18.18 -2.40
N LEU A 573 0.94 19.05 -3.22
CA LEU A 573 1.39 20.38 -2.83
C LEU A 573 0.51 21.50 -3.37
N LYS A 574 -0.54 21.18 -4.15
CA LYS A 574 -1.46 22.22 -4.67
C LYS A 574 -2.39 22.72 -3.56
N PRO A 575 -2.74 24.02 -3.53
CA PRO A 575 -3.60 24.57 -2.48
C PRO A 575 -4.98 23.93 -2.37
N ALA A 576 -5.53 23.41 -3.47
CA ALA A 576 -6.89 22.83 -3.50
C ALA A 576 -6.99 21.50 -2.73
N ASP A 577 -5.89 20.72 -2.72
CA ASP A 577 -5.81 19.39 -2.14
C ASP A 577 -4.50 19.18 -1.34
N PHE A 578 -3.99 20.26 -0.74
CA PHE A 578 -2.72 20.26 -0.01
C PHE A 578 -2.66 19.18 1.08
N GLY A 579 -1.61 18.39 1.02
CA GLY A 579 -1.38 17.29 1.96
C GLY A 579 -2.18 16.03 1.66
N LEU A 580 -3.04 16.00 0.64
CA LEU A 580 -3.79 14.80 0.27
C LEU A 580 -2.81 13.67 -0.09
N LEU A 581 -2.87 12.57 0.65
CA LEU A 581 -2.03 11.38 0.44
C LEU A 581 -2.61 10.51 -0.69
N VAL A 582 -1.77 10.19 -1.67
CA VAL A 582 -2.06 9.23 -2.74
C VAL A 582 -1.20 7.98 -2.51
N ASP A 583 -1.83 6.89 -2.08
CA ASP A 583 -1.18 5.61 -1.77
C ASP A 583 -1.91 4.42 -2.44
N PRO A 584 -1.74 4.25 -3.75
CA PRO A 584 -2.48 3.22 -4.51
C PRO A 584 -1.97 1.79 -4.30
N TYR A 585 -0.91 1.60 -3.52
CA TYR A 585 -0.23 0.30 -3.35
C TYR A 585 -0.02 -0.07 -1.88
N ASP A 586 -0.75 0.56 -0.96
CA ASP A 586 -0.69 0.32 0.48
C ASP A 586 0.70 0.50 1.10
N GLY A 587 1.49 1.42 0.52
CA GLY A 587 2.87 1.70 0.94
C GLY A 587 2.98 2.13 2.39
N ARG A 588 1.98 2.87 2.90
CA ARG A 588 1.91 3.26 4.31
C ARG A 588 1.73 2.08 5.25
N THR A 589 0.89 1.11 4.89
CA THR A 589 0.69 -0.11 5.67
C THR A 589 1.98 -0.94 5.71
N ASP A 590 2.64 -1.12 4.56
CA ASP A 590 3.91 -1.82 4.46
C ASP A 590 5.02 -1.07 5.25
N LEU A 591 5.03 0.27 5.21
CA LEU A 591 5.96 1.10 5.97
C LEU A 591 5.79 0.91 7.48
N ALA A 592 4.56 0.96 7.97
CA ALA A 592 4.24 0.74 9.39
C ALA A 592 4.58 -0.68 9.86
N ALA A 593 4.44 -1.67 8.98
CA ALA A 593 4.77 -3.07 9.24
C ALA A 593 6.26 -3.40 9.07
N GLY A 594 7.08 -2.48 8.54
CA GLY A 594 8.49 -2.73 8.23
C GLY A 594 8.69 -3.72 7.07
N VAL A 595 7.78 -3.74 6.10
CA VAL A 595 7.77 -4.68 4.97
C VAL A 595 8.24 -4.01 3.70
N LEU A 596 9.13 -4.67 2.95
CA LEU A 596 9.54 -4.29 1.61
C LEU A 596 8.85 -5.18 0.59
N ARG A 597 7.93 -4.60 -0.17
CA ARG A 597 7.15 -5.27 -1.21
C ARG A 597 7.40 -4.61 -2.55
N VAL A 598 7.69 -5.43 -3.58
CA VAL A 598 7.78 -4.93 -4.97
C VAL A 598 6.40 -4.65 -5.55
N LEU A 599 6.32 -3.72 -6.49
CA LEU A 599 5.09 -3.27 -7.13
C LEU A 599 4.57 -4.22 -8.22
N HIS A 600 5.45 -5.06 -8.79
CA HIS A 600 5.09 -6.07 -9.80
C HIS A 600 6.15 -7.16 -9.91
N ASN A 601 5.77 -8.31 -10.44
CA ASN A 601 6.60 -9.52 -10.48
C ASN A 601 7.90 -9.39 -11.30
N LEU A 602 7.95 -8.50 -12.28
CA LEU A 602 9.13 -8.28 -13.11
C LEU A 602 10.08 -7.21 -12.56
N SER A 603 9.78 -6.64 -11.40
CA SER A 603 10.50 -5.50 -10.82
C SER A 603 12.03 -5.70 -10.76
N PHE A 604 12.49 -6.87 -10.34
CA PHE A 604 13.92 -7.20 -10.28
C PHE A 604 14.52 -7.62 -11.61
N ILE A 605 13.70 -8.09 -12.56
CA ILE A 605 14.13 -8.40 -13.93
C ILE A 605 14.34 -7.09 -14.69
N ASP A 606 13.43 -6.13 -14.57
CA ASP A 606 13.53 -4.81 -15.17
C ASP A 606 14.74 -4.06 -14.62
N ASP A 607 14.94 -4.09 -13.32
CA ASP A 607 16.07 -3.45 -12.66
C ASP A 607 16.62 -4.28 -11.47
N PRO A 608 17.62 -5.15 -11.72
CA PRO A 608 18.23 -5.94 -10.64
C PRO A 608 18.92 -5.12 -9.55
N THR A 609 19.23 -3.82 -9.77
CA THR A 609 19.80 -2.96 -8.72
C THR A 609 18.83 -2.76 -7.55
N ARG A 610 17.52 -2.94 -7.77
CA ARG A 610 16.51 -2.86 -6.72
C ARG A 610 16.73 -3.90 -5.60
N ILE A 611 17.39 -5.03 -5.89
CA ILE A 611 17.77 -6.00 -4.86
C ILE A 611 18.77 -5.38 -3.88
N LEU A 612 19.82 -4.74 -4.39
CA LEU A 612 20.82 -4.05 -3.56
C LEU A 612 20.20 -2.89 -2.76
N ARG A 613 19.33 -2.11 -3.39
CA ARG A 613 18.56 -1.05 -2.73
C ARG A 613 17.69 -1.59 -1.60
N GLY A 614 16.99 -2.72 -1.85
CA GLY A 614 16.18 -3.38 -0.83
C GLY A 614 17.01 -3.89 0.34
N ILE A 615 18.16 -4.52 0.08
CA ILE A 615 19.11 -4.94 1.14
C ILE A 615 19.56 -3.74 1.96
N ARG A 616 19.82 -2.58 1.32
CA ARG A 616 20.17 -1.35 2.02
C ARG A 616 19.01 -0.87 2.92
N TYR A 617 17.76 -0.92 2.44
CA TYR A 617 16.60 -0.55 3.26
C TYR A 617 16.35 -1.55 4.40
N GLU A 618 16.51 -2.87 4.17
CA GLU A 618 16.48 -3.86 5.24
C GLU A 618 17.51 -3.53 6.33
N ALA A 619 18.73 -3.18 5.95
CA ALA A 619 19.82 -2.89 6.86
C ALA A 619 19.65 -1.55 7.59
N ARG A 620 19.19 -0.49 6.88
CA ARG A 620 19.05 0.85 7.42
C ARG A 620 17.86 1.01 8.35
N TYR A 621 16.69 0.50 7.94
CA TYR A 621 15.43 0.73 8.64
C TYR A 621 14.97 -0.50 9.46
N GLY A 622 15.66 -1.63 9.40
CA GLY A 622 15.25 -2.87 10.04
C GLY A 622 14.07 -3.56 9.34
N PHE A 623 13.78 -3.19 8.12
CA PHE A 623 12.71 -3.76 7.31
C PHE A 623 13.04 -5.17 6.84
N ARG A 624 12.05 -5.85 6.22
CA ARG A 624 12.21 -7.20 5.64
C ARG A 624 11.47 -7.33 4.33
N PHE A 625 12.07 -7.98 3.36
CA PHE A 625 11.35 -8.45 2.18
C PHE A 625 10.22 -9.37 2.60
N ASP A 626 9.02 -9.19 2.03
CA ASP A 626 7.98 -10.20 2.17
C ASP A 626 8.38 -11.50 1.45
N GLU A 627 7.64 -12.59 1.70
CA GLU A 627 7.97 -13.91 1.13
C GLU A 627 7.94 -13.90 -0.41
N HIS A 628 6.97 -13.17 -1.00
CA HIS A 628 6.85 -13.06 -2.45
C HIS A 628 8.03 -12.30 -3.06
N THR A 629 8.38 -11.14 -2.51
CA THR A 629 9.53 -10.32 -2.93
C THR A 629 10.84 -11.11 -2.79
N THR A 630 11.01 -11.86 -1.67
CA THR A 630 12.19 -12.72 -1.46
C THR A 630 12.30 -13.79 -2.55
N ARG A 631 11.21 -14.44 -2.95
CA ARG A 631 11.20 -15.44 -4.04
C ARG A 631 11.59 -14.81 -5.37
N LEU A 632 11.06 -13.64 -5.69
CA LEU A 632 11.40 -12.92 -6.93
C LEU A 632 12.88 -12.50 -6.96
N ALA A 633 13.43 -12.03 -5.83
CA ALA A 633 14.85 -11.69 -5.72
C ALA A 633 15.74 -12.90 -5.96
N ARG A 634 15.46 -14.04 -5.32
CA ARG A 634 16.19 -15.29 -5.54
C ARG A 634 16.11 -15.76 -6.98
N GLY A 635 14.92 -15.71 -7.61
CA GLY A 635 14.77 -16.06 -9.03
C GLY A 635 15.61 -15.17 -9.95
N CYS A 636 15.66 -13.86 -9.71
CA CYS A 636 16.51 -12.93 -10.46
C CYS A 636 18.02 -13.27 -10.29
N ILE A 637 18.44 -13.60 -9.07
CA ILE A 637 19.82 -13.99 -8.76
C ILE A 637 20.17 -15.31 -9.47
N GLU A 638 19.31 -16.33 -9.42
CA GLU A 638 19.50 -17.63 -10.06
C GLU A 638 19.58 -17.52 -11.60
N MET A 639 18.85 -16.56 -12.20
CA MET A 639 18.95 -16.25 -13.63
C MET A 639 20.26 -15.53 -14.02
N GLY A 640 21.11 -15.16 -13.05
CA GLY A 640 22.39 -14.47 -13.30
C GLY A 640 22.27 -12.97 -13.62
N LEU A 641 21.06 -12.38 -13.59
CA LEU A 641 20.80 -11.00 -14.02
C LEU A 641 21.52 -9.95 -13.17
N VAL A 642 21.86 -10.26 -11.93
CA VAL A 642 22.65 -9.36 -11.07
C VAL A 642 24.09 -9.25 -11.58
N GLY A 643 24.68 -10.34 -12.08
CA GLY A 643 26.02 -10.36 -12.69
C GLY A 643 26.09 -9.62 -14.01
N ASP A 644 24.97 -9.53 -14.74
CA ASP A 644 24.86 -8.87 -16.05
C ASP A 644 24.62 -7.35 -15.95
N LEU A 645 24.44 -6.82 -14.74
CA LEU A 645 24.27 -5.38 -14.51
C LEU A 645 25.45 -4.56 -15.09
N SER A 646 25.15 -3.36 -15.55
CA SER A 646 26.21 -2.45 -15.96
C SER A 646 27.14 -2.15 -14.78
N SER A 647 28.44 -2.24 -15.05
CA SER A 647 29.51 -2.10 -14.03
C SER A 647 29.36 -0.85 -13.16
N VAL A 648 28.94 0.27 -13.75
CA VAL A 648 28.79 1.54 -13.05
C VAL A 648 27.60 1.50 -12.07
N ARG A 649 26.45 0.98 -12.50
CA ARG A 649 25.26 0.89 -11.65
C ARG A 649 25.49 -0.06 -10.47
N LEU A 650 26.10 -1.22 -10.73
CA LEU A 650 26.44 -2.16 -9.67
C LEU A 650 27.40 -1.55 -8.65
N ARG A 651 28.47 -0.87 -9.13
CA ARG A 651 29.41 -0.16 -8.26
C ARG A 651 28.70 0.88 -7.39
N ASP A 652 27.87 1.72 -8.00
CA ASP A 652 27.24 2.85 -7.31
C ASP A 652 26.28 2.36 -6.20
N GLU A 653 25.47 1.32 -6.46
CA GLU A 653 24.61 0.73 -5.43
C GLU A 653 25.40 0.01 -4.33
N LEU A 654 26.50 -0.67 -4.70
CA LEU A 654 27.37 -1.32 -3.70
C LEU A 654 28.06 -0.30 -2.81
N VAL A 655 28.54 0.81 -3.37
CA VAL A 655 29.13 1.92 -2.60
C VAL A 655 28.10 2.53 -1.65
N GLN A 656 26.88 2.82 -2.14
CA GLN A 656 25.81 3.35 -1.29
C GLN A 656 25.44 2.40 -0.14
N LEU A 657 25.43 1.09 -0.39
CA LEU A 657 25.14 0.09 0.64
C LEU A 657 26.25 0.08 1.70
N LEU A 658 27.52 0.19 1.28
CA LEU A 658 28.67 0.14 2.19
C LEU A 658 28.90 1.46 2.95
N GLU A 659 28.42 2.59 2.45
CA GLU A 659 28.44 3.89 3.14
C GLU A 659 27.25 4.09 4.10
N ASP A 660 26.24 3.21 4.02
CA ASP A 660 25.07 3.27 4.89
C ASP A 660 25.41 2.88 6.34
N PRO A 661 24.82 3.54 7.36
CA PRO A 661 24.99 3.13 8.76
C PRO A 661 24.72 1.65 9.04
N GLY A 662 23.76 1.06 8.35
CA GLY A 662 23.38 -0.35 8.44
C GLY A 662 24.24 -1.33 7.64
N ALA A 663 25.33 -0.88 7.03
CA ALA A 663 26.17 -1.68 6.12
C ALA A 663 26.60 -3.07 6.66
N PRO A 664 26.94 -3.28 7.95
CA PRO A 664 27.26 -4.62 8.46
C PRO A 664 26.12 -5.62 8.26
N GLY A 665 24.89 -5.22 8.56
CA GLY A 665 23.69 -6.04 8.26
C GLY A 665 23.48 -6.27 6.76
N GLY A 666 23.73 -5.22 5.95
CA GLY A 666 23.69 -5.31 4.49
C GLY A 666 24.69 -6.30 3.91
N ILE A 667 25.93 -6.32 4.43
CA ILE A 667 26.97 -7.30 4.04
C ILE A 667 26.49 -8.74 4.31
N GLN A 668 25.95 -9.02 5.49
CA GLN A 668 25.43 -10.36 5.79
C GLN A 668 24.26 -10.73 4.87
N ARG A 669 23.37 -9.78 4.62
CA ARG A 669 22.20 -9.98 3.77
C ARG A 669 22.55 -10.27 2.31
N LEU A 670 23.63 -9.68 1.77
CA LEU A 670 24.18 -10.03 0.46
C LEU A 670 24.49 -11.53 0.36
N GLY A 671 25.12 -12.09 1.39
CA GLY A 671 25.45 -13.52 1.44
C GLY A 671 24.24 -14.43 1.65
N GLU A 672 23.29 -14.06 2.51
CA GLU A 672 22.05 -14.82 2.76
C GLU A 672 21.19 -14.99 1.50
N LEU A 673 21.14 -13.95 0.66
CA LEU A 673 20.43 -13.99 -0.61
C LEU A 673 21.27 -14.59 -1.74
N GLY A 674 22.60 -14.69 -1.60
CA GLY A 674 23.53 -15.18 -2.62
C GLY A 674 23.93 -14.12 -3.65
N VAL A 675 23.66 -12.84 -3.39
CA VAL A 675 24.01 -11.71 -4.26
C VAL A 675 25.54 -11.56 -4.39
N ASP A 676 26.27 -11.77 -3.31
CA ASP A 676 27.73 -11.77 -3.27
C ASP A 676 28.33 -12.68 -4.35
N ARG A 677 27.88 -13.94 -4.37
CA ARG A 677 28.35 -14.96 -5.34
C ARG A 677 27.86 -14.71 -6.75
N ALA A 678 26.69 -14.09 -6.92
CA ALA A 678 26.18 -13.67 -8.22
C ALA A 678 27.02 -12.53 -8.83
N ILE A 679 27.56 -11.63 -7.98
CA ILE A 679 28.47 -10.56 -8.41
C ILE A 679 29.85 -11.14 -8.75
N HIS A 680 30.42 -11.96 -7.85
CA HIS A 680 31.70 -12.65 -8.08
C HIS A 680 31.82 -13.89 -7.17
N SER A 681 32.29 -15.02 -7.72
CA SER A 681 32.36 -16.32 -7.04
C SER A 681 33.16 -16.31 -5.72
N HIS A 682 34.11 -15.41 -5.57
CA HIS A 682 34.98 -15.27 -4.39
C HIS A 682 34.62 -14.12 -3.46
N LEU A 683 33.56 -13.35 -3.75
CA LEU A 683 33.00 -12.42 -2.75
C LEU A 683 32.33 -13.20 -1.62
N ARG A 684 32.43 -12.67 -0.42
CA ARG A 684 31.86 -13.25 0.81
C ARG A 684 31.13 -12.20 1.63
N GLY A 685 29.80 -12.22 1.55
CA GLY A 685 28.91 -11.43 2.38
C GLY A 685 28.45 -12.23 3.60
N ASP A 686 29.33 -12.47 4.54
CA ASP A 686 29.08 -13.29 5.73
C ASP A 686 29.34 -12.52 7.05
N PHE A 687 29.10 -13.19 8.15
CA PHE A 687 29.34 -12.62 9.48
C PHE A 687 30.78 -12.16 9.68
N GLU A 688 31.75 -12.87 9.12
CA GLU A 688 33.17 -12.53 9.23
C GLU A 688 33.49 -11.22 8.48
N ALA A 689 32.99 -11.06 7.24
CA ALA A 689 33.14 -9.84 6.49
C ALA A 689 32.48 -8.64 7.16
N ALA A 690 31.26 -8.84 7.70
CA ALA A 690 30.53 -7.80 8.41
C ALA A 690 31.26 -7.36 9.69
N THR A 691 31.79 -8.33 10.46
CA THR A 691 32.53 -8.06 11.68
C THR A 691 33.86 -7.34 11.37
N LEU A 692 34.59 -7.77 10.35
CA LEU A 692 35.82 -7.15 9.91
C LEU A 692 35.58 -5.70 9.48
N PHE A 693 34.54 -5.50 8.68
CA PHE A 693 34.16 -4.15 8.23
C PHE A 693 33.79 -3.24 9.40
N GLU A 694 32.95 -3.70 10.32
CA GLU A 694 32.52 -2.91 11.48
C GLU A 694 33.70 -2.51 12.38
N ARG A 695 34.61 -3.44 12.63
CA ARG A 695 35.85 -3.16 13.40
C ARG A 695 36.73 -2.15 12.66
N ALA A 696 36.90 -2.30 11.33
CA ALA A 696 37.71 -1.38 10.52
C ALA A 696 37.08 0.02 10.50
N ARG A 697 35.73 0.13 10.41
CA ARG A 697 35.01 1.41 10.49
C ARG A 697 35.18 2.09 11.84
N THR A 698 35.01 1.35 12.93
CA THR A 698 35.20 1.88 14.28
C THR A 698 36.63 2.35 14.51
N LEU A 699 37.62 1.56 14.11
CA LEU A 699 39.05 1.95 14.22
C LEU A 699 39.39 3.16 13.36
N ARG A 700 38.79 3.29 12.15
CA ARG A 700 38.96 4.47 11.29
C ARG A 700 38.53 5.74 12.01
N ASP A 701 37.36 5.68 12.67
CA ASP A 701 36.74 6.81 13.36
C ASP A 701 37.55 7.13 14.64
N ASP A 702 37.87 6.12 15.45
CA ASP A 702 38.65 6.29 16.69
C ASP A 702 40.07 6.83 16.48
N LEU A 703 40.71 6.46 15.37
CA LEU A 703 42.08 6.87 15.02
C LEU A 703 42.12 8.05 14.05
N GLU A 704 40.97 8.64 13.71
CA GLU A 704 40.80 9.76 12.78
C GLU A 704 41.56 9.54 11.45
N VAL A 705 41.37 8.33 10.87
CA VAL A 705 42.04 7.93 9.62
C VAL A 705 41.20 8.30 8.42
N ASP A 706 41.75 9.09 7.49
CA ASP A 706 41.05 9.48 6.25
C ASP A 706 41.02 8.34 5.22
N VAL A 707 40.03 7.44 5.37
CA VAL A 707 39.75 6.35 4.44
C VAL A 707 38.24 6.35 4.14
N PRO A 708 37.81 6.38 2.87
CA PRO A 708 36.42 6.20 2.51
C PRO A 708 35.91 4.86 3.00
N VAL A 709 34.76 4.87 3.72
CA VAL A 709 34.19 3.68 4.37
C VAL A 709 33.95 2.55 3.39
N TRP A 710 33.43 2.87 2.20
CA TRP A 710 33.15 1.87 1.16
C TRP A 710 34.39 1.05 0.74
N ARG A 711 35.61 1.63 0.76
CA ARG A 711 36.83 0.88 0.44
C ARG A 711 37.10 -0.24 1.44
N LEU A 712 36.87 0.03 2.73
CA LEU A 712 36.99 -0.98 3.79
C LEU A 712 35.95 -2.08 3.62
N GLY A 713 34.71 -1.71 3.26
CA GLY A 713 33.64 -2.66 2.99
C GLY A 713 33.94 -3.56 1.78
N VAL A 714 34.44 -2.98 0.69
CA VAL A 714 34.85 -3.74 -0.49
C VAL A 714 36.01 -4.68 -0.15
N ALA A 715 37.01 -4.22 0.62
CA ALA A 715 38.14 -5.06 1.05
C ALA A 715 37.69 -6.23 1.94
N ALA A 716 36.73 -5.99 2.84
CA ALA A 716 36.16 -7.04 3.69
C ALA A 716 35.37 -8.09 2.88
N LEU A 717 34.54 -7.65 1.91
CA LEU A 717 33.81 -8.54 1.01
C LEU A 717 34.74 -9.37 0.11
N ALA A 718 35.79 -8.75 -0.40
CA ALA A 718 36.74 -9.35 -1.34
C ALA A 718 37.95 -10.05 -0.67
N ARG A 719 37.93 -10.23 0.64
CA ARG A 719 39.05 -10.81 1.43
C ARG A 719 39.52 -12.21 0.97
N CYS A 720 38.67 -12.95 0.26
CA CYS A 720 39.00 -14.27 -0.29
C CYS A 720 39.51 -14.23 -1.73
N MET A 721 39.64 -13.04 -2.35
CA MET A 721 40.20 -12.89 -3.69
C MET A 721 41.73 -12.82 -3.65
N ASN A 722 42.38 -13.33 -4.69
CA ASN A 722 43.81 -13.03 -4.92
C ASN A 722 43.95 -11.64 -5.60
N SER A 723 45.22 -11.18 -5.73
CA SER A 723 45.54 -9.87 -6.29
C SER A 723 44.94 -9.63 -7.68
N ASP A 724 45.11 -10.59 -8.58
CA ASP A 724 44.71 -10.46 -9.98
C ASP A 724 43.19 -10.46 -10.11
N GLU A 725 42.51 -11.36 -9.39
CA GLU A 725 41.04 -11.41 -9.33
C GLU A 725 40.42 -10.11 -8.80
N ALA A 726 40.94 -9.59 -7.69
CA ALA A 726 40.47 -8.35 -7.09
C ALA A 726 40.69 -7.15 -8.04
N PHE A 727 41.86 -7.10 -8.66
CA PHE A 727 42.22 -6.09 -9.64
C PHE A 727 41.27 -6.10 -10.85
N ASP A 728 41.10 -7.25 -11.51
CA ASP A 728 40.24 -7.42 -12.68
C ASP A 728 38.76 -7.13 -12.36
N TRP A 729 38.31 -7.53 -11.17
CA TRP A 729 36.95 -7.28 -10.74
C TRP A 729 36.69 -5.78 -10.52
N LEU A 730 37.59 -5.07 -9.82
CA LEU A 730 37.49 -3.65 -9.54
C LEU A 730 37.63 -2.79 -10.82
N GLU A 731 38.51 -3.17 -11.77
CA GLU A 731 38.56 -2.53 -13.07
C GLU A 731 37.28 -2.71 -13.88
N ARG A 732 36.69 -3.89 -13.87
CA ARG A 732 35.36 -4.13 -14.49
C ARG A 732 34.29 -3.24 -13.86
N LEU A 733 34.31 -3.00 -12.58
CA LEU A 733 33.39 -2.06 -11.87
C LEU A 733 33.70 -0.59 -12.19
N LYS A 734 34.70 -0.27 -12.99
CA LYS A 734 35.13 1.10 -13.32
C LYS A 734 35.51 1.90 -12.07
N VAL A 735 36.10 1.26 -11.06
CA VAL A 735 36.68 1.92 -9.89
C VAL A 735 37.94 2.70 -10.34
N ARG A 736 38.19 3.89 -9.72
CA ARG A 736 39.35 4.71 -10.05
C ARG A 736 40.65 3.99 -9.69
N ARG A 737 41.64 4.04 -10.55
CA ARG A 737 42.92 3.31 -10.40
C ARG A 737 43.53 3.44 -9.01
N ARG A 738 43.56 4.68 -8.44
CA ARG A 738 44.07 4.93 -7.10
C ARG A 738 43.36 4.09 -6.04
N ASP A 739 42.00 3.96 -6.14
CA ASP A 739 41.22 3.20 -5.18
C ASP A 739 41.40 1.69 -5.39
N VAL A 740 41.53 1.24 -6.66
CA VAL A 740 41.88 -0.15 -6.99
C VAL A 740 43.17 -0.56 -6.30
N ASP A 741 44.25 0.24 -6.48
CA ASP A 741 45.58 -0.06 -5.90
C ASP A 741 45.51 -0.12 -4.35
N ARG A 742 44.70 0.74 -3.72
CA ARG A 742 44.47 0.74 -2.26
C ARG A 742 43.72 -0.48 -1.78
N ILE A 743 42.64 -0.83 -2.43
CA ILE A 743 41.79 -1.99 -2.06
C ILE A 743 42.55 -3.30 -2.27
N VAL A 744 43.23 -3.47 -3.43
CA VAL A 744 44.04 -4.66 -3.71
C VAL A 744 45.21 -4.75 -2.70
N GLY A 745 45.85 -3.65 -2.40
CA GLY A 745 46.83 -3.59 -1.35
C GLY A 745 46.29 -4.04 0.01
N ALA A 746 45.13 -3.52 0.40
CA ALA A 746 44.47 -3.92 1.65
C ALA A 746 44.18 -5.43 1.72
N ILE A 747 43.59 -6.00 0.67
CA ILE A 747 43.24 -7.43 0.60
C ILE A 747 44.48 -8.32 0.71
N THR A 748 45.60 -7.96 0.01
CA THR A 748 46.75 -8.84 -0.16
C THR A 748 47.83 -8.63 0.92
N VAL A 749 47.91 -7.42 1.48
CA VAL A 749 48.99 -7.05 2.42
C VAL A 749 48.53 -7.14 3.86
N ALA A 750 47.29 -6.81 4.19
CA ALA A 750 46.82 -6.88 5.57
C ALA A 750 47.04 -8.26 6.22
N PRO A 751 46.75 -9.39 5.56
CA PRO A 751 47.06 -10.72 6.13
C PRO A 751 48.56 -10.91 6.41
N ARG A 752 49.41 -10.42 5.51
CA ARG A 752 50.89 -10.52 5.68
C ARG A 752 51.40 -9.65 6.84
N ILE A 753 50.79 -8.48 7.06
CA ILE A 753 51.12 -7.64 8.20
C ILE A 753 50.75 -8.39 9.51
N VAL A 754 49.57 -9.00 9.56
CA VAL A 754 49.14 -9.79 10.73
C VAL A 754 50.06 -10.98 10.97
N GLU A 755 50.37 -11.75 9.92
CA GLU A 755 51.29 -12.91 10.01
C GLU A 755 52.68 -12.48 10.52
N ARG A 756 53.23 -11.40 9.97
CA ARG A 756 54.56 -10.90 10.34
C ARG A 756 54.61 -10.44 11.81
N LEU A 757 53.57 -9.78 12.27
CA LEU A 757 53.46 -9.32 13.65
C LEU A 757 53.25 -10.46 14.67
N ARG A 758 52.70 -11.59 14.22
CA ARG A 758 52.58 -12.79 15.06
C ARG A 758 53.89 -13.56 15.19
N GLU A 759 54.69 -13.59 14.11
CA GLU A 759 55.93 -14.38 14.06
C GLU A 759 57.12 -13.69 14.74
N GLU A 760 57.19 -12.32 14.72
CA GLU A 760 58.31 -11.54 15.16
C GLU A 760 57.90 -10.33 15.98
N GLU A 761 58.67 -10.02 16.99
CA GLU A 761 58.55 -8.74 17.72
C GLU A 761 59.32 -7.68 16.91
N LEU A 762 58.56 -6.84 16.17
CA LEU A 762 59.10 -5.81 15.29
C LEU A 762 59.43 -4.52 16.07
N ASP A 763 60.57 -3.90 15.78
CA ASP A 763 60.85 -2.58 16.29
C ASP A 763 59.98 -1.50 15.57
N PRO A 764 59.81 -0.29 16.15
CA PRO A 764 58.93 0.76 15.57
C PRO A 764 59.28 1.13 14.12
N ALA A 765 60.55 1.14 13.73
CA ALA A 765 60.93 1.42 12.37
C ALA A 765 60.57 0.30 11.39
N GLN A 766 60.64 -0.97 11.84
CA GLN A 766 60.19 -2.12 11.05
C GLN A 766 58.67 -2.12 10.87
N VAL A 767 57.96 -1.71 11.90
CA VAL A 767 56.48 -1.55 11.80
C VAL A 767 56.12 -0.49 10.77
N VAL A 768 56.80 0.69 10.78
CA VAL A 768 56.57 1.73 9.80
C VAL A 768 56.96 1.27 8.40
N ALA A 769 58.09 0.58 8.22
CA ALA A 769 58.52 0.06 6.94
C ALA A 769 57.54 -0.96 6.35
N LEU A 770 56.89 -1.74 7.21
CA LEU A 770 55.87 -2.73 6.84
C LEU A 770 54.54 -2.06 6.46
N ALA A 771 54.10 -1.01 7.18
CA ALA A 771 52.79 -0.37 7.07
C ALA A 771 52.76 0.78 6.03
N ASP A 772 53.73 1.69 6.02
CA ASP A 772 53.73 2.92 5.22
C ASP A 772 53.46 2.73 3.70
N PRO A 773 54.04 1.73 3.01
CA PRO A 773 53.85 1.56 1.56
C PRO A 773 52.38 1.37 1.17
N PHE A 774 51.58 0.84 2.09
CA PHE A 774 50.18 0.44 1.88
C PHE A 774 49.21 1.21 2.76
N ALA A 775 49.70 2.24 3.43
CA ALA A 775 48.89 3.09 4.31
C ALA A 775 47.88 3.94 3.50
N PRO A 776 46.75 4.27 4.10
CA PRO A 776 46.29 3.82 5.42
C PRO A 776 45.45 2.54 5.41
N ASP A 777 44.98 2.05 4.24
CA ASP A 777 43.96 1.01 4.11
C ASP A 777 44.44 -0.36 4.64
N ALA A 778 45.63 -0.85 4.21
CA ALA A 778 46.10 -2.18 4.58
C ALA A 778 46.45 -2.32 6.08
N PRO A 779 47.19 -1.40 6.72
CA PRO A 779 47.48 -1.49 8.14
C PRO A 779 46.22 -1.30 9.01
N LEU A 780 45.23 -0.52 8.55
CA LEU A 780 43.95 -0.38 9.23
C LEU A 780 43.14 -1.68 9.18
N LEU A 781 43.10 -2.33 8.02
CA LEU A 781 42.44 -3.62 7.87
C LEU A 781 43.14 -4.74 8.65
N ALA A 782 44.49 -4.70 8.71
CA ALA A 782 45.28 -5.61 9.53
C ALA A 782 44.96 -5.46 11.03
N LEU A 783 44.89 -4.22 11.52
CA LEU A 783 44.50 -3.91 12.90
C LEU A 783 43.05 -4.36 13.21
N ALA A 784 42.16 -4.21 12.24
CA ALA A 784 40.79 -4.67 12.36
C ALA A 784 40.67 -6.22 12.36
N THR A 785 41.57 -6.89 11.65
CA THR A 785 41.63 -8.34 11.62
C THR A 785 42.11 -8.89 12.97
N GLU A 786 43.19 -8.29 13.49
CA GLU A 786 43.76 -8.65 14.78
C GLU A 786 44.31 -7.40 15.47
N GLU A 787 43.85 -7.21 16.70
CA GLU A 787 44.31 -6.08 17.52
C GLU A 787 45.77 -6.28 17.88
N HIS A 788 46.63 -5.32 17.47
CA HIS A 788 48.06 -5.36 17.77
C HIS A 788 48.54 -3.95 18.17
N GLN A 789 49.22 -3.88 19.35
CA GLN A 789 49.63 -2.60 19.92
C GLN A 789 50.58 -1.84 18.99
N ALA A 790 51.51 -2.51 18.31
CA ALA A 790 52.43 -1.88 17.37
C ALA A 790 51.75 -1.15 16.20
N LEU A 791 50.63 -1.73 15.66
CA LEU A 791 49.82 -1.06 14.63
C LEU A 791 49.02 0.12 15.19
N ARG A 792 48.52 0.01 16.41
CA ARG A 792 47.84 1.13 17.09
C ARG A 792 48.83 2.28 17.31
N ASP A 793 50.05 1.99 17.78
CA ASP A 793 51.14 2.96 17.96
C ASP A 793 51.55 3.57 16.60
N TYR A 794 51.52 2.79 15.52
CA TYR A 794 51.74 3.30 14.15
C TYR A 794 50.73 4.40 13.80
N PHE A 795 49.46 4.20 14.01
CA PHE A 795 48.43 5.21 13.67
C PHE A 795 48.47 6.42 14.60
N VAL A 796 48.67 6.22 15.89
CA VAL A 796 48.64 7.31 16.89
C VAL A 796 49.90 8.15 16.85
N ARG A 797 51.08 7.58 16.62
CA ARG A 797 52.34 8.25 16.80
C ARG A 797 53.35 8.06 15.66
N LEU A 798 53.63 6.82 15.25
CA LEU A 798 54.79 6.54 14.41
C LEU A 798 54.67 7.09 13.00
N ARG A 799 53.45 7.08 12.41
CA ARG A 799 53.24 7.61 11.04
C ARG A 799 53.51 9.10 10.89
N SER A 800 53.40 9.87 11.96
CA SER A 800 53.65 11.31 11.97
C SER A 800 55.08 11.69 12.33
N VAL A 801 55.97 10.69 12.53
CA VAL A 801 57.37 10.96 12.85
C VAL A 801 58.11 11.39 11.59
N GLU A 802 58.49 12.67 11.54
CA GLU A 802 59.29 13.30 10.50
C GLU A 802 60.59 13.78 11.08
N LEU A 803 61.62 13.88 10.24
CA LEU A 803 62.86 14.53 10.62
C LEU A 803 62.67 16.05 10.63
N GLU A 804 63.31 16.74 11.57
CA GLU A 804 63.35 18.20 11.64
C GLU A 804 64.51 18.77 10.79
N ILE A 805 65.37 17.89 10.28
CA ILE A 805 66.46 18.22 9.33
C ILE A 805 66.08 17.64 7.95
N ASP A 806 66.67 18.26 6.93
CA ASP A 806 66.47 17.91 5.53
C ASP A 806 67.80 17.64 4.77
N GLY A 807 67.68 17.41 3.44
CA GLY A 807 68.86 17.16 2.60
C GLY A 807 69.80 18.32 2.53
N ALA A 808 69.36 19.58 2.73
CA ALA A 808 70.21 20.77 2.73
C ALA A 808 71.12 20.79 3.96
N ASP A 809 70.60 20.41 5.15
CA ASP A 809 71.39 20.26 6.35
C ASP A 809 72.55 19.26 6.15
N LEU A 810 72.32 18.15 5.46
CA LEU A 810 73.36 17.14 5.16
C LEU A 810 74.39 17.60 4.17
N VAL A 811 73.97 18.43 3.19
CA VAL A 811 74.91 19.04 2.24
C VAL A 811 75.82 20.08 2.97
N GLU A 812 75.27 20.86 3.91
CA GLU A 812 76.09 21.78 4.75
C GLU A 812 77.10 21.04 5.62
N MET A 813 76.80 19.81 6.00
CA MET A 813 77.71 18.91 6.74
C MET A 813 78.77 18.25 5.86
N GLY A 814 78.73 18.49 4.55
CA GLY A 814 79.77 18.02 3.61
C GLY A 814 79.41 16.78 2.84
N LEU A 815 78.14 16.34 2.89
CA LEU A 815 77.65 15.20 2.05
C LEU A 815 77.33 15.72 0.63
N PRO A 816 77.94 15.13 -0.43
CA PRO A 816 77.71 15.60 -1.80
C PRO A 816 76.29 15.30 -2.24
N GLU A 817 75.68 16.19 -3.06
CA GLU A 817 74.39 15.95 -3.69
C GLU A 817 74.37 14.62 -4.49
N SER A 818 73.77 13.61 -3.91
CA SER A 818 73.74 12.25 -4.46
C SER A 818 72.59 11.45 -3.83
N PRO A 819 72.23 10.29 -4.37
CA PRO A 819 71.22 9.37 -3.77
C PRO A 819 71.51 9.02 -2.31
N ARG A 820 72.76 9.14 -1.85
CA ARG A 820 73.19 8.92 -0.47
C ARG A 820 72.55 9.84 0.55
N ILE A 821 72.08 11.03 0.16
CA ILE A 821 71.32 11.93 1.01
C ILE A 821 70.00 11.24 1.46
N GLY A 822 69.33 10.61 0.52
CA GLY A 822 68.10 9.82 0.82
C GLY A 822 68.35 8.63 1.75
N GLU A 823 69.52 7.94 1.55
CA GLU A 823 69.90 6.80 2.40
C GLU A 823 70.19 7.24 3.85
N VAL A 824 70.91 8.37 4.01
CA VAL A 824 71.21 8.91 5.35
C VAL A 824 69.96 9.45 6.04
N LEU A 825 69.03 10.13 5.31
CA LEU A 825 67.78 10.58 5.88
C LEU A 825 66.87 9.37 6.28
N ALA A 826 66.85 8.33 5.47
CA ALA A 826 66.11 7.12 5.80
C ALA A 826 66.65 6.43 7.05
N GLU A 827 67.96 6.37 7.22
CA GLU A 827 68.60 5.77 8.40
C GLU A 827 68.39 6.65 9.64
N LEU A 828 68.39 7.95 9.52
CA LEU A 828 68.09 8.90 10.62
C LEU A 828 66.61 8.74 11.04
N ARG A 829 65.68 8.65 10.05
CA ARG A 829 64.29 8.42 10.36
C ARG A 829 64.08 7.06 11.07
N ARG A 830 64.79 6.02 10.64
CA ARG A 830 64.78 4.71 11.29
C ARG A 830 65.20 4.80 12.76
N ARG A 831 66.30 5.46 13.07
CA ARG A 831 66.78 5.64 14.42
C ARG A 831 65.86 6.51 15.28
N LYS A 832 65.29 7.58 14.72
CA LYS A 832 64.27 8.43 15.39
C LYS A 832 63.00 7.65 15.75
N LEU A 833 62.53 6.83 14.82
CA LEU A 833 61.38 5.94 15.05
C LEU A 833 61.62 4.97 16.20
N ASN A 834 62.83 4.46 16.33
CA ASN A 834 63.26 3.55 17.43
C ASN A 834 63.61 4.29 18.74
N GLY A 835 63.45 5.62 18.78
CA GLY A 835 63.63 6.42 19.99
C GLY A 835 65.10 6.67 20.39
N GLU A 836 66.04 6.55 19.46
CA GLU A 836 67.48 6.75 19.75
C GLU A 836 67.78 8.23 20.00
N PHE A 837 66.98 9.12 19.49
CA PHE A 837 67.12 10.58 19.71
C PHE A 837 65.82 11.35 19.48
N GLU A 838 65.75 12.57 20.02
CA GLU A 838 64.54 13.41 19.89
C GLU A 838 65.00 14.89 19.72
N GLY A 839 64.28 15.62 18.78
CA GLY A 839 64.55 17.04 18.46
C GLY A 839 65.75 17.29 17.54
N ARG A 840 65.74 18.49 16.92
CA ARG A 840 66.66 18.88 15.85
C ARG A 840 68.17 18.81 16.23
N GLU A 841 68.54 19.15 17.47
CA GLU A 841 69.94 19.12 17.89
C GLU A 841 70.52 17.68 17.91
N SER A 842 69.76 16.74 18.40
CA SER A 842 70.17 15.34 18.45
C SER A 842 70.14 14.69 17.06
N GLU A 843 69.16 15.10 16.19
CA GLU A 843 69.20 14.72 14.78
C GLU A 843 70.48 15.19 14.05
N LEU A 844 70.89 16.47 14.24
CA LEU A 844 72.10 17.01 13.68
C LEU A 844 73.37 16.29 14.20
N ALA A 845 73.37 15.87 15.48
CA ALA A 845 74.45 15.07 16.04
C ALA A 845 74.59 13.69 15.39
N ALA A 846 73.41 12.97 15.28
CA ALA A 846 73.36 11.67 14.63
C ALA A 846 73.71 11.78 13.14
N ALA A 847 73.28 12.85 12.46
CA ALA A 847 73.61 13.10 11.06
C ALA A 847 75.07 13.25 10.83
N ARG A 848 75.78 13.98 11.69
CA ARG A 848 77.27 14.15 11.61
C ARG A 848 78.00 12.80 11.75
N GLU A 849 77.52 11.90 12.65
CA GLU A 849 78.09 10.60 12.80
C GLU A 849 77.94 9.75 11.50
N LEU A 850 76.79 9.77 10.90
CA LEU A 850 76.50 9.02 9.68
C LEU A 850 77.27 9.58 8.47
N VAL A 851 77.34 10.92 8.34
CA VAL A 851 78.11 11.59 7.28
C VAL A 851 79.57 11.26 7.43
N ALA A 852 80.18 11.31 8.67
CA ALA A 852 81.56 10.97 8.93
C ALA A 852 81.85 9.49 8.59
N ALA A 853 80.95 8.56 8.96
CA ALA A 853 81.13 7.16 8.62
C ALA A 853 81.04 6.88 7.10
N THR A 854 80.22 7.64 6.40
CA THR A 854 80.08 7.57 4.93
C THR A 854 81.29 8.17 4.17
N ALA A 855 81.93 9.10 4.73
CA ALA A 855 83.11 9.67 4.17
C ALA A 855 84.39 8.78 4.29
N LEU A 856 84.34 7.77 5.18
CA LEU A 856 85.42 6.81 5.41
C LEU A 856 85.17 5.49 4.60
N SER A 857 84.07 5.29 3.98
CA SER A 857 83.67 4.13 3.10
C SER A 857 83.70 4.57 1.60
#